data_10ac953a59864eb9805f0812ad03a626
#
_entry.id   10ac953a59864eb9805f0812ad03a626
#
_cell.length_a   1.000
_cell.length_b   1.000
_cell.length_c   1.000
_cell.angle_alpha   90.00
_cell.angle_beta   90.00
_cell.angle_gamma   90.00
#
_symmetry.space_group_name_H-M   'P 1'
#
loop_
_entity.id
_entity.type
_entity.pdbx_description
1 polymer ?
#
loop_
_entity_poly.entity_id
_entity_poly.type
_entity_poly.pdbx_seq_one_letter_code
_entity_poly.pdbx_strand_id
1 'polypeptide(L)'
;MPPKIFKLSLIPLALCSLHAQADGTAPSSEELETVYVTAERKLQQQLGVSRINRTDIEKRPAANDLSELIRTMPGVNLTGNAATGQRGNKRQIDIRGMGPENTLILIDGKPVTSRNAERMGMRGERNTRGDSNWVPVEAVESISVIRGPAAARYGSGAMGGVVNIVTKKITNDFSGSVTYYTNQPQDSREGATQRIGFVLSGPIVKDRLSFRLYGNINKTEADANDINAGVDGRGLAAGVEGVRNRDIAGRLHWSISPEHSLTLDGSFSRQGNIYNGDTLNSNNTGITSQLLRNGVEETSRLYRRAYSLTYNGTFGWGENKTWLSYDETKNSRFPDNMAGGPEGSYSSDKFTDSRLKNTRLSTEFHIPFNVAGSHVLTAGAELGRSSLDDPYTMSYTGRGVGGALPGRRTDDSHMAENRWAVFAEDHWTVRGQTHLIPFLRYDHSSISGGNVSGGLNFEQGIGANWRIKGGIARAYKAPSLYQTHPSYLIATRGKGCPIVAGFPTTGACYYLGNANLKPETALNKELGFEFANNGWSASMAYFHNAYRNKLIIGRTLIGTVAPNTNVLQWENSPTATVSGFEGNITIPLHRTLKWSNNFTYMQKSEDADGNPLSLIPKYTLNSTLNWTPNEKWDANLTFTHYGRTKPRGVVIVRHERPIEDGLDSTQLGSYGLWGINAGYNWNSRVNVRLGISNLFDKQIYRSGRGANVYNEHGRAFYGSLKVSF
;
A
#
# COMPACT_ATOMS: atom_id res chain seq x y z
N MET A 1 -19.96 -16.62 -28.24
CA MET A 1 -20.18 -17.85 -27.46
C MET A 1 -21.03 -17.47 -26.26
N PRO A 2 -22.08 -18.22 -25.91
CA PRO A 2 -22.96 -17.84 -24.80
C PRO A 2 -22.23 -17.96 -23.45
N PRO A 3 -22.59 -17.17 -22.44
CA PRO A 3 -21.92 -17.18 -21.15
C PRO A 3 -22.13 -18.52 -20.46
N LYS A 4 -21.03 -19.14 -20.04
CA LYS A 4 -21.07 -20.32 -19.18
C LYS A 4 -21.57 -19.91 -17.79
N ILE A 5 -22.83 -20.16 -17.52
CA ILE A 5 -23.43 -20.05 -16.19
C ILE A 5 -22.80 -21.13 -15.31
N PHE A 6 -22.02 -20.71 -14.34
CA PHE A 6 -21.48 -21.58 -13.31
C PHE A 6 -22.62 -22.06 -12.43
N LYS A 7 -23.00 -23.35 -12.50
CA LYS A 7 -23.91 -23.96 -11.55
C LYS A 7 -23.23 -24.03 -10.19
N LEU A 8 -23.58 -23.12 -9.28
CA LEU A 8 -23.32 -23.29 -7.85
C LEU A 8 -24.23 -24.42 -7.36
N SER A 9 -23.68 -25.56 -7.03
CA SER A 9 -24.38 -26.56 -6.22
C SER A 9 -24.52 -25.98 -4.81
N LEU A 10 -25.76 -25.65 -4.47
CA LEU A 10 -26.18 -25.27 -3.12
C LEU A 10 -26.00 -26.48 -2.19
N ILE A 11 -25.02 -26.38 -1.32
CA ILE A 11 -24.91 -27.25 -0.14
C ILE A 11 -25.95 -26.69 0.86
N PRO A 12 -26.95 -27.44 1.31
CA PRO A 12 -27.87 -26.95 2.33
C PRO A 12 -27.13 -26.90 3.67
N LEU A 13 -26.86 -25.68 4.16
CA LEU A 13 -26.50 -25.47 5.56
C LEU A 13 -27.76 -25.73 6.41
N ALA A 14 -27.78 -26.84 7.13
CA ALA A 14 -28.77 -27.12 8.14
C ALA A 14 -28.64 -26.07 9.27
N LEU A 15 -29.56 -25.13 9.31
CA LEU A 15 -29.73 -24.20 10.41
C LEU A 15 -30.32 -24.93 11.62
N CYS A 16 -29.48 -25.28 12.59
CA CYS A 16 -29.92 -25.59 13.94
C CYS A 16 -30.50 -24.35 14.59
N SER A 17 -31.82 -24.29 14.71
CA SER A 17 -32.52 -23.25 15.47
C SER A 17 -32.32 -23.46 16.97
N LEU A 18 -31.38 -22.71 17.57
CA LEU A 18 -31.33 -22.53 19.02
C LEU A 18 -32.13 -21.27 19.38
N HIS A 19 -33.30 -21.51 20.01
CA HIS A 19 -34.06 -20.45 20.64
C HIS A 19 -33.37 -20.05 21.92
N ALA A 20 -32.80 -18.85 21.94
CA ALA A 20 -32.42 -18.16 23.17
C ALA A 20 -33.38 -17.01 23.37
N GLN A 21 -34.18 -17.08 24.42
CA GLN A 21 -34.96 -15.96 24.93
C GLN A 21 -34.01 -14.88 25.45
N ALA A 22 -34.17 -13.68 24.94
CA ALA A 22 -33.49 -12.49 25.45
C ALA A 22 -34.39 -11.84 26.49
N ASP A 23 -33.99 -11.90 27.75
CA ASP A 23 -34.45 -10.96 28.75
C ASP A 23 -33.47 -9.77 28.80
N GLY A 24 -34.07 -8.58 28.76
CA GLY A 24 -33.34 -7.34 28.72
C GLY A 24 -32.77 -6.92 30.06
N THR A 25 -31.72 -6.24 30.01
CA THR A 25 -31.26 -5.03 30.72
C THR A 25 -29.75 -4.96 30.67
N ALA A 26 -29.25 -4.01 29.92
CA ALA A 26 -27.88 -3.57 30.05
C ALA A 26 -27.74 -2.73 31.35
N PRO A 27 -26.61 -2.83 32.02
CA PRO A 27 -25.76 -1.66 32.08
C PRO A 27 -24.35 -1.95 31.58
N SER A 28 -23.90 -1.15 30.67
CA SER A 28 -22.51 -1.03 30.32
C SER A 28 -21.74 -0.48 31.51
N SER A 29 -21.02 -1.33 32.21
CA SER A 29 -19.86 -0.86 32.96
C SER A 29 -18.74 -0.64 31.93
N GLU A 30 -18.67 0.53 31.33
CA GLU A 30 -17.40 1.08 30.89
C GLU A 30 -16.58 1.25 32.16
N GLU A 31 -15.80 0.24 32.55
CA GLU A 31 -14.64 0.45 33.38
C GLU A 31 -13.77 1.46 32.62
N LEU A 32 -13.65 2.64 33.18
CA LEU A 32 -12.65 3.65 32.84
C LEU A 32 -11.29 3.01 33.09
N GLU A 33 -10.82 2.16 32.16
CA GLU A 33 -9.40 1.90 32.03
C GLU A 33 -8.71 3.27 32.00
N THR A 34 -7.80 3.51 32.89
CA THR A 34 -6.95 4.69 32.86
C THR A 34 -6.09 4.60 31.63
N VAL A 35 -6.63 4.98 30.48
CA VAL A 35 -5.99 4.88 29.16
C VAL A 35 -4.98 6.00 29.07
N TYR A 36 -3.72 5.71 29.32
CA TYR A 36 -2.63 6.62 29.03
C TYR A 36 -2.59 6.97 27.54
N VAL A 37 -2.52 8.26 27.23
CA VAL A 37 -2.38 8.72 25.84
C VAL A 37 -0.90 8.66 25.47
N THR A 38 -0.47 7.54 24.94
CA THR A 38 0.91 7.35 24.44
C THR A 38 1.22 8.31 23.29
N ALA A 39 2.50 8.51 22.99
CA ALA A 39 2.94 9.30 21.86
C ALA A 39 2.31 8.78 20.55
N GLU A 40 2.24 7.47 20.33
CA GLU A 40 1.58 6.90 19.17
C GLU A 40 0.09 7.28 19.07
N ARG A 41 -0.68 7.14 20.15
CA ARG A 41 -2.10 7.52 20.17
C ARG A 41 -2.27 9.02 19.92
N LYS A 42 -1.39 9.86 20.46
CA LYS A 42 -1.42 11.32 20.25
C LYS A 42 -1.03 11.65 18.79
N LEU A 43 -0.02 11.01 18.24
CA LEU A 43 0.38 11.17 16.83
C LEU A 43 -0.72 10.76 15.85
N GLN A 44 -1.53 9.75 16.19
CA GLN A 44 -2.70 9.38 15.38
C GLN A 44 -3.81 10.45 15.36
N GLN A 45 -3.74 11.46 16.20
CA GLN A 45 -4.63 12.62 16.21
C GLN A 45 -4.00 13.87 15.57
N GLN A 46 -2.78 13.77 15.04
CA GLN A 46 -2.05 14.88 14.43
C GLN A 46 -2.59 15.24 13.03
N LEU A 47 -2.21 16.41 12.54
CA LEU A 47 -2.29 16.77 11.13
C LEU A 47 -1.62 15.67 10.30
N GLY A 48 -1.65 15.47 9.17
CA GLY A 48 -0.97 14.38 8.45
C GLY A 48 -1.47 12.97 8.76
N VAL A 49 -2.44 12.81 9.65
CA VAL A 49 -3.10 11.54 9.91
C VAL A 49 -4.55 11.60 9.46
N SER A 50 -4.94 10.64 8.64
CA SER A 50 -6.32 10.47 8.17
C SER A 50 -6.79 9.08 8.51
N ARG A 51 -8.07 8.95 8.85
CA ARG A 51 -8.66 7.67 9.23
C ARG A 51 -9.93 7.39 8.44
N ILE A 52 -10.06 6.17 7.97
CA ILE A 52 -11.28 5.59 7.42
C ILE A 52 -11.80 4.61 8.47
N ASN A 53 -12.98 4.81 8.97
CA ASN A 53 -13.58 3.93 9.95
C ASN A 53 -14.46 2.85 9.28
N ARG A 54 -14.93 1.89 10.07
CA ARG A 54 -15.78 0.79 9.62
C ARG A 54 -17.03 1.30 8.87
N THR A 55 -17.69 2.33 9.37
CA THR A 55 -18.89 2.89 8.73
C THR A 55 -18.58 3.45 7.35
N ASP A 56 -17.43 4.12 7.19
CA ASP A 56 -17.00 4.65 5.89
C ASP A 56 -16.69 3.53 4.90
N ILE A 57 -16.09 2.43 5.38
CA ILE A 57 -15.78 1.24 4.57
C ILE A 57 -17.08 0.56 4.10
N GLU A 58 -18.04 0.38 5.00
CA GLU A 58 -19.34 -0.23 4.69
C GLU A 58 -20.16 0.62 3.73
N LYS A 59 -20.06 1.95 3.82
CA LYS A 59 -20.74 2.87 2.90
C LYS A 59 -20.11 2.96 1.52
N ARG A 60 -18.83 2.63 1.37
CA ARG A 60 -18.09 2.65 0.09
C ARG A 60 -17.23 1.39 -0.03
N PRO A 61 -17.82 0.22 -0.26
CA PRO A 61 -17.07 -1.02 -0.33
C PRO A 61 -16.10 -1.01 -1.52
N ALA A 62 -14.84 -1.35 -1.27
CA ALA A 62 -13.85 -1.57 -2.32
C ALA A 62 -14.23 -2.80 -3.15
N ALA A 63 -13.96 -2.78 -4.45
CA ALA A 63 -14.22 -3.93 -5.31
C ALA A 63 -13.30 -5.11 -4.95
N ASN A 64 -11.99 -4.90 -4.90
CA ASN A 64 -11.06 -5.98 -4.58
C ASN A 64 -9.79 -5.54 -3.83
N ASP A 65 -9.55 -4.24 -3.64
CA ASP A 65 -8.34 -3.69 -3.05
C ASP A 65 -8.64 -2.55 -2.10
N LEU A 66 -8.13 -2.62 -0.88
CA LEU A 66 -8.27 -1.53 0.10
C LEU A 66 -7.63 -0.22 -0.38
N SER A 67 -6.66 -0.29 -1.28
CA SER A 67 -6.04 0.90 -1.87
C SER A 67 -7.04 1.80 -2.59
N GLU A 68 -8.15 1.24 -3.11
CA GLU A 68 -9.24 2.01 -3.72
C GLU A 68 -9.91 2.99 -2.73
N LEU A 69 -10.02 2.58 -1.46
CA LEU A 69 -10.51 3.43 -0.38
C LEU A 69 -9.43 4.42 0.09
N ILE A 70 -8.20 3.90 0.26
CA ILE A 70 -7.07 4.65 0.80
C ILE A 70 -6.68 5.82 -0.12
N ARG A 71 -6.82 5.66 -1.45
CA ARG A 71 -6.54 6.74 -2.43
C ARG A 71 -7.42 7.98 -2.28
N THR A 72 -8.52 7.89 -1.55
CA THR A 72 -9.39 9.04 -1.27
C THR A 72 -8.90 9.92 -0.12
N MET A 73 -7.86 9.49 0.60
CA MET A 73 -7.26 10.26 1.69
C MET A 73 -6.33 11.35 1.16
N PRO A 74 -6.18 12.47 1.89
CA PRO A 74 -5.21 13.50 1.51
C PRO A 74 -3.80 12.93 1.35
N GLY A 75 -3.06 13.39 0.35
CA GLY A 75 -1.68 12.98 0.10
C GLY A 75 -1.50 11.57 -0.47
N VAL A 76 -2.58 10.83 -0.74
CA VAL A 76 -2.50 9.44 -1.23
C VAL A 76 -2.85 9.34 -2.70
N ASN A 77 -2.01 8.64 -3.45
CA ASN A 77 -2.21 8.33 -4.86
C ASN A 77 -2.05 6.83 -5.10
N LEU A 78 -2.58 6.34 -6.21
CA LEU A 78 -2.29 5.02 -6.73
C LEU A 78 -1.45 5.16 -8.00
N THR A 79 -0.25 4.62 -7.97
CA THR A 79 0.66 4.67 -9.11
C THR A 79 1.54 3.42 -9.18
N GLY A 80 2.22 3.26 -10.30
CA GLY A 80 3.38 2.42 -10.42
C GLY A 80 4.59 3.28 -10.77
N ASN A 81 5.78 2.83 -10.45
CA ASN A 81 6.99 3.60 -10.69
C ASN A 81 7.51 3.50 -12.13
N ALA A 82 7.00 2.55 -12.92
CA ALA A 82 7.42 2.42 -14.31
C ALA A 82 6.93 3.62 -15.12
N ALA A 83 7.83 4.24 -15.87
CA ALA A 83 7.50 5.38 -16.74
C ALA A 83 6.56 5.01 -17.89
N THR A 84 6.43 3.72 -18.19
CA THR A 84 5.63 3.18 -19.29
C THR A 84 4.44 2.35 -18.83
N GLY A 85 4.16 2.34 -17.50
CA GLY A 85 3.17 1.48 -16.88
C GLY A 85 3.73 0.12 -16.46
N GLN A 86 2.93 -0.66 -15.76
CA GLN A 86 3.27 -2.00 -15.30
C GLN A 86 2.38 -3.05 -15.95
N ARG A 87 2.92 -4.26 -16.12
CA ARG A 87 2.15 -5.39 -16.58
C ARG A 87 0.93 -5.62 -15.71
N GLY A 88 -0.21 -5.88 -16.37
CA GLY A 88 -1.46 -6.10 -15.69
C GLY A 88 -2.06 -4.84 -15.07
N ASN A 89 -1.56 -3.66 -15.42
CA ASN A 89 -2.05 -2.38 -14.93
C ASN A 89 -2.04 -2.26 -13.40
N LYS A 90 -1.04 -2.88 -12.74
CA LYS A 90 -0.91 -2.93 -11.28
C LYS A 90 -0.48 -1.59 -10.73
N ARG A 91 -1.19 -1.12 -9.72
CA ARG A 91 -0.89 0.15 -9.02
C ARG A 91 -0.66 -0.12 -7.53
N GLN A 92 0.13 0.73 -6.89
CA GLN A 92 0.46 0.67 -5.48
C GLN A 92 0.20 2.02 -4.81
N ILE A 93 0.01 2.01 -3.49
CA ILE A 93 -0.16 3.21 -2.69
C ILE A 93 1.14 4.01 -2.68
N ASP A 94 1.05 5.27 -3.07
CA ASP A 94 2.13 6.26 -3.02
C ASP A 94 1.67 7.45 -2.18
N ILE A 95 2.36 7.71 -1.09
CA ILE A 95 2.06 8.82 -0.20
C ILE A 95 2.90 10.03 -0.59
N ARG A 96 2.25 11.16 -0.86
CA ARG A 96 2.87 12.45 -1.22
C ARG A 96 3.80 12.39 -2.43
N GLY A 97 3.66 11.40 -3.32
CA GLY A 97 4.52 11.28 -4.50
C GLY A 97 5.97 10.93 -4.18
N MET A 98 6.22 10.31 -3.04
CA MET A 98 7.55 9.87 -2.62
C MET A 98 7.94 8.51 -3.20
N GLY A 99 7.04 7.86 -3.90
CA GLY A 99 7.16 6.53 -4.49
C GLY A 99 6.62 5.43 -3.57
N PRO A 100 6.00 4.38 -4.13
CA PRO A 100 5.39 3.29 -3.36
C PRO A 100 6.36 2.58 -2.40
N GLU A 101 7.65 2.50 -2.75
CA GLU A 101 8.68 1.90 -1.91
C GLU A 101 8.94 2.67 -0.60
N ASN A 102 8.43 3.90 -0.48
CA ASN A 102 8.52 4.75 0.71
C ASN A 102 7.22 4.74 1.54
N THR A 103 6.28 3.87 1.21
CA THR A 103 5.04 3.64 1.97
C THR A 103 5.13 2.34 2.74
N LEU A 104 5.07 2.39 4.06
CA LEU A 104 5.04 1.21 4.92
C LEU A 104 3.59 0.79 5.17
N ILE A 105 3.28 -0.48 4.99
CA ILE A 105 1.97 -1.05 5.31
C ILE A 105 2.09 -1.84 6.61
N LEU A 106 1.15 -1.59 7.54
CA LEU A 106 1.00 -2.35 8.78
C LEU A 106 -0.36 -3.05 8.80
N ILE A 107 -0.41 -4.22 9.40
CA ILE A 107 -1.64 -4.90 9.81
C ILE A 107 -1.59 -5.07 11.33
N ASP A 108 -2.56 -4.48 12.04
CA ASP A 108 -2.61 -4.43 13.50
C ASP A 108 -1.26 -3.96 14.13
N GLY A 109 -0.64 -2.93 13.51
CA GLY A 109 0.63 -2.37 13.94
C GLY A 109 1.88 -3.15 13.55
N LYS A 110 1.75 -4.31 12.90
CA LYS A 110 2.88 -5.17 12.49
C LYS A 110 3.23 -4.95 11.01
N PRO A 111 4.52 -4.70 10.67
CA PRO A 111 4.93 -4.44 9.30
C PRO A 111 4.67 -5.61 8.35
N VAL A 112 4.16 -5.30 7.16
CA VAL A 112 4.00 -6.23 6.05
C VAL A 112 4.91 -5.81 4.91
N THR A 113 5.76 -6.73 4.46
CA THR A 113 6.76 -6.46 3.42
C THR A 113 6.78 -7.54 2.34
N SER A 114 5.63 -8.19 2.12
CA SER A 114 5.49 -9.29 1.16
C SER A 114 5.83 -8.89 -0.27
N ARG A 115 5.62 -7.63 -0.64
CA ARG A 115 6.04 -7.09 -1.94
C ARG A 115 7.55 -7.25 -2.20
N ASN A 116 8.38 -7.40 -1.15
CA ASN A 116 9.81 -7.60 -1.30
C ASN A 116 10.18 -9.00 -1.81
N ALA A 117 9.22 -9.94 -1.90
CA ALA A 117 9.39 -11.19 -2.63
C ALA A 117 9.36 -11.01 -4.15
N GLU A 118 8.90 -9.86 -4.65
CA GLU A 118 8.96 -9.50 -6.06
C GLU A 118 10.24 -8.72 -6.34
N ARG A 119 10.92 -9.10 -7.45
CA ARG A 119 12.13 -8.37 -7.87
C ARG A 119 11.83 -6.89 -8.10
N MET A 120 12.82 -6.07 -7.91
CA MET A 120 12.76 -4.65 -8.18
C MET A 120 13.18 -4.38 -9.62
N GLY A 121 12.42 -3.60 -10.34
CA GLY A 121 12.78 -3.13 -11.67
C GLY A 121 13.72 -1.93 -11.63
N MET A 122 14.06 -1.42 -12.82
CA MET A 122 15.04 -0.35 -13.04
C MET A 122 14.79 0.93 -12.25
N ARG A 123 13.54 1.30 -12.03
CA ARG A 123 13.15 2.55 -11.38
C ARG A 123 12.57 2.36 -9.99
N GLY A 124 12.84 1.20 -9.40
CA GLY A 124 12.31 0.81 -8.11
C GLY A 124 10.87 0.27 -8.18
N GLU A 125 10.34 0.02 -9.37
CA GLU A 125 9.05 -0.62 -9.56
C GLU A 125 9.09 -2.11 -9.22
N ARG A 126 7.96 -2.62 -8.74
CA ARG A 126 7.71 -4.04 -8.51
C ARG A 126 6.41 -4.45 -9.18
N ASN A 127 6.40 -5.62 -9.80
CA ASN A 127 5.23 -6.13 -10.52
C ASN A 127 4.19 -6.74 -9.56
N THR A 128 3.75 -5.98 -8.58
CA THR A 128 2.78 -6.37 -7.57
C THR A 128 1.79 -5.22 -7.29
N ARG A 129 0.65 -5.54 -6.71
CA ARG A 129 -0.33 -4.55 -6.22
C ARG A 129 0.03 -3.99 -4.84
N GLY A 130 1.17 -4.36 -4.27
CA GLY A 130 1.62 -3.95 -2.94
C GLY A 130 1.06 -4.83 -1.82
N ASP A 131 1.12 -4.31 -0.59
CA ASP A 131 0.84 -5.05 0.63
C ASP A 131 -0.53 -4.71 1.26
N SER A 132 -1.39 -3.91 0.60
CA SER A 132 -2.71 -3.51 1.13
C SER A 132 -3.79 -4.60 1.00
N ASN A 133 -3.54 -5.69 0.27
CA ASN A 133 -4.54 -6.68 -0.12
C ASN A 133 -4.57 -7.94 0.75
N TRP A 134 -3.84 -7.97 1.85
CA TRP A 134 -3.73 -9.15 2.72
C TRP A 134 -4.83 -9.27 3.76
N VAL A 135 -5.71 -8.27 3.86
CA VAL A 135 -6.88 -8.27 4.75
C VAL A 135 -8.12 -7.99 3.90
N PRO A 136 -9.12 -8.88 3.91
CA PRO A 136 -10.37 -8.62 3.21
C PRO A 136 -11.12 -7.45 3.85
N VAL A 137 -11.82 -6.68 3.02
CA VAL A 137 -12.52 -5.46 3.44
C VAL A 137 -13.51 -5.71 4.58
N GLU A 138 -14.14 -6.88 4.61
CA GLU A 138 -15.12 -7.30 5.63
C GLU A 138 -14.49 -7.44 7.03
N ALA A 139 -13.18 -7.72 7.10
CA ALA A 139 -12.45 -7.89 8.36
C ALA A 139 -11.81 -6.60 8.90
N VAL A 140 -11.90 -5.49 8.15
CA VAL A 140 -11.28 -4.22 8.53
C VAL A 140 -12.17 -3.45 9.50
N GLU A 141 -11.59 -2.96 10.59
CA GLU A 141 -12.21 -2.02 11.55
C GLU A 141 -11.93 -0.58 11.16
N SER A 142 -10.66 -0.30 10.83
CA SER A 142 -10.26 1.03 10.40
C SER A 142 -8.94 0.99 9.63
N ILE A 143 -8.71 2.04 8.85
CA ILE A 143 -7.45 2.26 8.15
C ILE A 143 -6.96 3.66 8.55
N SER A 144 -5.73 3.75 9.04
CA SER A 144 -5.07 5.01 9.36
C SER A 144 -3.93 5.25 8.39
N VAL A 145 -3.86 6.44 7.82
CA VAL A 145 -2.75 6.90 6.98
C VAL A 145 -2.00 7.98 7.74
N ILE A 146 -0.75 7.69 8.11
CA ILE A 146 0.14 8.55 8.89
C ILE A 146 1.19 9.10 7.94
N ARG A 147 1.33 10.40 7.85
CA ARG A 147 2.22 11.09 6.92
C ARG A 147 3.21 11.99 7.65
N GLY A 148 4.26 12.42 6.95
CA GLY A 148 5.20 13.42 7.44
C GLY A 148 6.03 13.00 8.64
N PRO A 149 6.35 13.94 9.57
CA PRO A 149 7.21 13.68 10.72
C PRO A 149 6.72 12.56 11.64
N ALA A 150 5.40 12.41 11.81
CA ALA A 150 4.80 11.38 12.65
C ALA A 150 5.10 9.94 12.16
N ALA A 151 5.36 9.74 10.87
CA ALA A 151 5.68 8.43 10.31
C ALA A 151 7.11 7.98 10.60
N ALA A 152 8.03 8.89 10.93
CA ALA A 152 9.45 8.57 11.07
C ALA A 152 9.78 7.61 12.24
N ARG A 153 8.91 7.53 13.26
CA ARG A 153 9.03 6.59 14.38
C ARG A 153 9.01 5.12 13.95
N TYR A 154 8.37 4.81 12.82
CA TYR A 154 8.22 3.42 12.34
C TYR A 154 9.45 2.88 11.61
N GLY A 155 10.51 3.68 11.49
CA GLY A 155 11.80 3.24 10.94
C GLY A 155 11.81 3.12 9.42
N SER A 156 12.55 2.15 8.91
CA SER A 156 12.82 2.00 7.48
C SER A 156 11.54 1.77 6.65
N GLY A 157 11.43 2.51 5.54
CA GLY A 157 10.33 2.38 4.58
C GLY A 157 9.13 3.29 4.85
N ALA A 158 9.14 4.06 5.95
CA ALA A 158 8.07 4.99 6.33
C ALA A 158 8.33 6.45 5.92
N MET A 159 9.27 6.72 5.01
CA MET A 159 9.65 8.10 4.64
C MET A 159 8.49 8.88 4.01
N GLY A 160 7.66 8.26 3.18
CA GLY A 160 6.44 8.83 2.61
C GLY A 160 5.29 8.82 3.60
N GLY A 161 5.19 7.73 4.34
CA GLY A 161 4.14 7.53 5.32
C GLY A 161 3.89 6.06 5.65
N VAL A 162 2.90 5.86 6.50
CA VAL A 162 2.46 4.56 6.99
C VAL A 162 0.98 4.40 6.76
N VAL A 163 0.56 3.24 6.29
CA VAL A 163 -0.83 2.81 6.27
C VAL A 163 -1.00 1.69 7.28
N ASN A 164 -1.77 1.93 8.34
CA ASN A 164 -2.08 0.91 9.32
C ASN A 164 -3.51 0.40 9.14
N ILE A 165 -3.65 -0.86 8.77
CA ILE A 165 -4.92 -1.57 8.60
C ILE A 165 -5.21 -2.27 9.91
N VAL A 166 -6.25 -1.83 10.61
CA VAL A 166 -6.68 -2.41 11.89
C VAL A 166 -7.83 -3.36 11.64
N THR A 167 -7.70 -4.59 12.09
CA THR A 167 -8.73 -5.61 11.96
C THR A 167 -9.77 -5.51 13.06
N LYS A 168 -11.01 -5.97 12.80
CA LYS A 168 -12.12 -5.94 13.77
C LYS A 168 -11.72 -6.54 15.11
N LYS A 169 -12.22 -5.97 16.20
CA LYS A 169 -12.01 -6.49 17.55
C LYS A 169 -12.77 -7.82 17.75
N ILE A 170 -12.34 -8.59 18.72
CA ILE A 170 -13.08 -9.75 19.20
C ILE A 170 -14.26 -9.25 20.04
N THR A 171 -15.40 -9.92 19.93
CA THR A 171 -16.63 -9.60 20.68
C THR A 171 -16.79 -10.53 21.88
N ASN A 172 -17.40 -10.04 22.96
CA ASN A 172 -17.70 -10.85 24.14
C ASN A 172 -18.92 -11.76 23.96
N ASP A 173 -19.74 -11.49 22.95
CA ASP A 173 -20.85 -12.32 22.54
C ASP A 173 -20.56 -12.93 21.19
N PHE A 174 -21.12 -14.12 20.95
CA PHE A 174 -21.02 -14.77 19.65
C PHE A 174 -21.72 -13.92 18.59
N SER A 175 -20.99 -13.54 17.59
CA SER A 175 -21.46 -12.70 16.49
C SER A 175 -20.77 -13.07 15.19
N GLY A 176 -21.47 -12.81 14.10
CA GLY A 176 -20.90 -13.07 12.79
C GLY A 176 -21.57 -12.28 11.70
N SER A 177 -20.96 -12.30 10.54
CA SER A 177 -21.55 -11.77 9.32
C SER A 177 -21.03 -12.49 8.09
N VAL A 178 -21.90 -12.61 7.09
CA VAL A 178 -21.55 -13.02 5.73
C VAL A 178 -21.91 -11.88 4.81
N THR A 179 -21.00 -11.54 3.90
CA THR A 179 -21.18 -10.46 2.92
C THR A 179 -20.97 -11.02 1.52
N TYR A 180 -21.94 -10.83 0.65
CA TYR A 180 -21.80 -11.00 -0.79
C TYR A 180 -21.67 -9.63 -1.45
N TYR A 181 -20.73 -9.48 -2.37
CA TYR A 181 -20.49 -8.27 -3.15
C TYR A 181 -20.33 -8.61 -4.62
N THR A 182 -20.91 -7.80 -5.49
CA THR A 182 -20.72 -7.89 -6.94
C THR A 182 -20.52 -6.51 -7.53
N ASN A 183 -19.69 -6.42 -8.57
CA ASN A 183 -19.47 -5.23 -9.38
C ASN A 183 -19.54 -5.62 -10.85
N GLN A 184 -20.44 -5.01 -11.61
CA GLN A 184 -20.71 -5.29 -13.01
C GLN A 184 -20.42 -4.05 -13.85
N PRO A 185 -19.30 -4.01 -14.59
CA PRO A 185 -19.02 -2.94 -15.54
C PRO A 185 -20.09 -2.86 -16.64
N GLN A 186 -20.37 -1.65 -17.12
CA GLN A 186 -21.25 -1.42 -18.26
C GLN A 186 -20.60 -1.90 -19.57
N ASP A 187 -19.31 -1.66 -19.74
CA ASP A 187 -18.55 -2.19 -20.87
C ASP A 187 -18.20 -3.67 -20.58
N SER A 188 -18.73 -4.57 -21.40
CA SER A 188 -18.48 -6.01 -21.27
C SER A 188 -17.03 -6.43 -21.48
N ARG A 189 -16.17 -5.53 -21.94
CA ARG A 189 -14.73 -5.73 -22.07
C ARG A 189 -13.98 -5.46 -20.76
N GLU A 190 -14.61 -4.85 -19.79
CA GLU A 190 -14.07 -4.64 -18.43
C GLU A 190 -14.42 -5.81 -17.51
N GLY A 191 -13.55 -6.13 -16.57
CA GLY A 191 -13.68 -7.29 -15.68
C GLY A 191 -14.68 -7.11 -14.55
N ALA A 192 -15.69 -7.96 -14.48
CA ALA A 192 -16.66 -8.02 -13.38
C ALA A 192 -16.06 -8.63 -12.11
N THR A 193 -16.53 -8.19 -10.94
CA THR A 193 -16.07 -8.69 -9.63
C THR A 193 -17.19 -9.43 -8.90
N GLN A 194 -16.84 -10.53 -8.24
CA GLN A 194 -17.67 -11.24 -7.28
C GLN A 194 -16.84 -11.60 -6.04
N ARG A 195 -17.40 -11.35 -4.85
CA ARG A 195 -16.73 -11.64 -3.58
C ARG A 195 -17.72 -12.14 -2.55
N ILE A 196 -17.29 -13.16 -1.81
CA ILE A 196 -17.97 -13.64 -0.60
C ILE A 196 -16.97 -13.58 0.54
N GLY A 197 -17.34 -12.89 1.62
CA GLY A 197 -16.54 -12.79 2.83
C GLY A 197 -17.36 -13.12 4.06
N PHE A 198 -16.69 -13.59 5.10
CA PHE A 198 -17.30 -13.84 6.40
C PHE A 198 -16.40 -13.38 7.54
N VAL A 199 -17.02 -13.06 8.66
CA VAL A 199 -16.37 -12.79 9.95
C VAL A 199 -17.19 -13.47 11.03
N LEU A 200 -16.51 -14.20 11.91
CA LEU A 200 -17.07 -14.84 13.11
C LEU A 200 -16.23 -14.40 14.31
N SER A 201 -16.87 -14.12 15.44
CA SER A 201 -16.18 -13.74 16.66
C SER A 201 -17.03 -14.09 17.87
N GLY A 202 -16.38 -14.41 18.99
CA GLY A 202 -17.06 -14.67 20.23
C GLY A 202 -16.19 -15.35 21.29
N PRO A 203 -16.77 -15.60 22.49
CA PRO A 203 -16.07 -16.32 23.54
C PRO A 203 -16.05 -17.82 23.28
N ILE A 204 -14.92 -18.48 23.55
CA ILE A 204 -14.81 -19.93 23.75
C ILE A 204 -15.03 -20.24 25.24
N VAL A 205 -14.41 -19.41 26.11
CA VAL A 205 -14.65 -19.35 27.53
C VAL A 205 -14.90 -17.91 27.89
N LYS A 206 -16.09 -17.61 28.39
CA LYS A 206 -16.52 -16.22 28.69
C LYS A 206 -15.47 -15.53 29.55
N ASP A 207 -15.13 -14.29 29.16
CA ASP A 207 -14.18 -13.39 29.83
C ASP A 207 -12.72 -13.92 29.92
N ARG A 208 -12.45 -15.10 29.36
CA ARG A 208 -11.10 -15.70 29.42
C ARG A 208 -10.49 -16.01 28.07
N LEU A 209 -11.21 -16.72 27.22
CA LEU A 209 -10.69 -17.15 25.93
C LEU A 209 -11.70 -16.85 24.85
N SER A 210 -11.30 -16.02 23.90
CA SER A 210 -12.16 -15.60 22.81
C SER A 210 -11.45 -15.76 21.45
N PHE A 211 -12.25 -15.84 20.40
CA PHE A 211 -11.73 -16.04 19.05
C PHE A 211 -12.35 -15.08 18.05
N ARG A 212 -11.64 -14.89 16.95
CA ARG A 212 -12.16 -14.31 15.71
C ARG A 212 -11.62 -15.11 14.54
N LEU A 213 -12.49 -15.41 13.60
CA LEU A 213 -12.18 -16.05 12.33
C LEU A 213 -12.77 -15.22 11.21
N TYR A 214 -12.00 -14.98 10.14
CA TYR A 214 -12.51 -14.35 8.94
C TYR A 214 -11.88 -14.95 7.69
N GLY A 215 -12.56 -14.80 6.57
CA GLY A 215 -12.04 -15.20 5.28
C GLY A 215 -12.83 -14.63 4.14
N ASN A 216 -12.25 -14.72 2.95
CA ASN A 216 -12.96 -14.37 1.72
C ASN A 216 -12.50 -15.20 0.52
N ILE A 217 -13.36 -15.21 -0.49
CA ILE A 217 -13.04 -15.60 -1.85
C ILE A 217 -13.47 -14.44 -2.74
N ASN A 218 -12.51 -13.92 -3.50
CA ASN A 218 -12.68 -12.79 -4.40
C ASN A 218 -12.18 -13.14 -5.79
N LYS A 219 -13.02 -12.90 -6.79
CA LYS A 219 -12.66 -13.03 -8.20
C LYS A 219 -13.07 -11.76 -8.93
N THR A 220 -12.11 -11.15 -9.62
CA THR A 220 -12.35 -10.11 -10.62
C THR A 220 -11.87 -10.65 -11.95
N GLU A 221 -12.72 -10.66 -12.97
CA GLU A 221 -12.32 -11.06 -14.32
C GLU A 221 -11.30 -10.06 -14.88
N ALA A 222 -10.53 -10.50 -15.85
CA ALA A 222 -9.60 -9.62 -16.56
C ALA A 222 -10.35 -8.76 -17.59
N ASP A 223 -9.86 -7.56 -17.85
CA ASP A 223 -10.30 -6.80 -19.00
C ASP A 223 -9.90 -7.51 -20.31
N ALA A 224 -10.61 -7.21 -21.38
CA ALA A 224 -10.27 -7.70 -22.70
C ALA A 224 -8.84 -7.27 -23.10
N ASN A 225 -8.13 -8.16 -23.79
CA ASN A 225 -6.75 -7.92 -24.20
C ASN A 225 -6.60 -6.81 -25.25
N ASP A 226 -7.70 -6.44 -25.91
CA ASP A 226 -7.79 -5.44 -26.96
C ASP A 226 -8.52 -4.16 -26.52
N ILE A 227 -8.85 -4.01 -25.23
CA ILE A 227 -9.63 -2.87 -24.72
C ILE A 227 -8.97 -1.53 -25.04
N ASN A 228 -7.65 -1.50 -25.12
CA ASN A 228 -6.86 -0.32 -25.48
C ASN A 228 -6.48 -0.26 -26.98
N ALA A 229 -7.01 -1.16 -27.81
CA ALA A 229 -6.74 -1.16 -29.23
C ALA A 229 -7.23 0.15 -29.88
N GLY A 230 -6.40 0.73 -30.73
CA GLY A 230 -6.72 1.98 -31.44
C GLY A 230 -6.36 3.27 -30.70
N VAL A 231 -6.07 3.23 -29.40
CA VAL A 231 -5.68 4.44 -28.64
C VAL A 231 -4.33 4.98 -29.12
N ASP A 232 -3.48 4.11 -29.70
CA ASP A 232 -2.10 4.43 -30.03
C ASP A 232 -1.59 3.85 -31.37
N GLY A 233 -2.45 3.19 -32.14
CA GLY A 233 -2.07 2.53 -33.39
C GLY A 233 -1.09 1.35 -33.25
N ARG A 234 -0.66 1.02 -32.04
CA ARG A 234 0.30 -0.06 -31.75
C ARG A 234 -0.30 -1.32 -31.12
N GLY A 235 -1.53 -1.29 -30.76
CA GLY A 235 -2.44 -2.42 -30.61
C GLY A 235 -2.17 -3.50 -29.56
N LEU A 236 -1.29 -3.32 -28.58
CA LEU A 236 -0.85 -4.42 -27.72
C LEU A 236 -0.93 -4.18 -26.22
N ALA A 237 -1.48 -3.06 -25.77
CA ALA A 237 -1.73 -2.82 -24.36
C ALA A 237 -3.08 -3.43 -23.96
N ALA A 238 -3.05 -4.48 -23.14
CA ALA A 238 -4.26 -5.00 -22.51
C ALA A 238 -4.73 -4.08 -21.38
N GLY A 239 -5.96 -4.26 -20.92
CA GLY A 239 -6.52 -3.59 -19.76
C GLY A 239 -5.95 -4.11 -18.44
N VAL A 240 -6.74 -4.04 -17.39
CA VAL A 240 -6.36 -4.54 -16.07
C VAL A 240 -6.41 -6.06 -16.02
N GLU A 241 -5.34 -6.70 -15.52
CA GLU A 241 -5.38 -8.13 -15.22
C GLU A 241 -6.43 -8.42 -14.15
N GLY A 242 -7.11 -9.55 -14.28
CA GLY A 242 -8.05 -10.00 -13.26
C GLY A 242 -7.36 -10.47 -11.98
N VAL A 243 -8.16 -10.75 -10.98
CA VAL A 243 -7.72 -11.10 -9.63
C VAL A 243 -8.44 -12.34 -9.14
N ARG A 244 -7.72 -13.22 -8.46
CA ARG A 244 -8.25 -14.40 -7.81
C ARG A 244 -7.63 -14.56 -6.43
N ASN A 245 -8.32 -14.10 -5.40
CA ASN A 245 -7.84 -14.12 -4.02
C ASN A 245 -8.63 -15.11 -3.15
N ARG A 246 -7.94 -15.71 -2.20
CA ARG A 246 -8.49 -16.55 -1.15
C ARG A 246 -7.74 -16.27 0.13
N ASP A 247 -8.46 -15.86 1.17
CA ASP A 247 -7.90 -15.47 2.44
C ASP A 247 -8.62 -16.15 3.59
N ILE A 248 -7.88 -16.59 4.59
CA ILE A 248 -8.39 -17.05 5.87
C ILE A 248 -7.44 -16.62 6.98
N ALA A 249 -7.99 -16.10 8.07
CA ALA A 249 -7.22 -15.73 9.25
C ALA A 249 -8.01 -15.94 10.53
N GLY A 250 -7.30 -16.33 11.56
CA GLY A 250 -7.83 -16.56 12.89
C GLY A 250 -7.03 -15.82 13.95
N ARG A 251 -7.72 -15.43 15.02
CA ARG A 251 -7.17 -14.85 16.25
C ARG A 251 -7.73 -15.59 17.44
N LEU A 252 -6.86 -15.96 18.37
CA LEU A 252 -7.22 -16.39 19.72
C LEU A 252 -6.70 -15.34 20.70
N HIS A 253 -7.54 -14.91 21.60
CA HIS A 253 -7.21 -13.98 22.66
C HIS A 253 -7.47 -14.63 24.02
N TRP A 254 -6.45 -14.68 24.84
CA TRP A 254 -6.50 -15.24 26.18
C TRP A 254 -6.22 -14.14 27.21
N SER A 255 -7.26 -13.78 27.99
CA SER A 255 -7.13 -12.97 29.19
C SER A 255 -6.66 -13.83 30.35
N ILE A 256 -5.37 -13.76 30.69
CA ILE A 256 -4.74 -14.53 31.77
C ILE A 256 -5.24 -13.96 33.11
N SER A 257 -5.22 -12.64 33.21
CA SER A 257 -5.78 -11.83 34.30
C SER A 257 -6.33 -10.51 33.71
N PRO A 258 -6.97 -9.65 34.49
CA PRO A 258 -7.37 -8.31 34.02
C PRO A 258 -6.19 -7.49 33.44
N GLU A 259 -4.97 -7.69 33.99
CA GLU A 259 -3.78 -6.93 33.63
C GLU A 259 -2.95 -7.60 32.52
N HIS A 260 -3.15 -8.90 32.26
CA HIS A 260 -2.27 -9.68 31.37
C HIS A 260 -3.05 -10.44 30.32
N SER A 261 -2.65 -10.30 29.07
CA SER A 261 -3.25 -11.05 27.97
C SER A 261 -2.23 -11.56 26.95
N LEU A 262 -2.61 -12.64 26.29
CA LEU A 262 -1.89 -13.20 25.14
C LEU A 262 -2.83 -13.26 23.94
N THR A 263 -2.32 -12.87 22.77
CA THR A 263 -3.06 -12.96 21.51
C THR A 263 -2.22 -13.72 20.50
N LEU A 264 -2.79 -14.79 19.95
CA LEU A 264 -2.22 -15.58 18.87
C LEU A 264 -2.97 -15.28 17.57
N ASP A 265 -2.26 -14.86 16.53
CA ASP A 265 -2.77 -14.67 15.20
C ASP A 265 -2.18 -15.68 14.22
N GLY A 266 -3.00 -16.15 13.29
CA GLY A 266 -2.57 -16.97 12.16
C GLY A 266 -3.33 -16.58 10.89
N SER A 267 -2.65 -16.51 9.75
CA SER A 267 -3.28 -16.21 8.46
C SER A 267 -2.63 -16.97 7.31
N PHE A 268 -3.47 -17.29 6.33
CA PHE A 268 -3.07 -17.80 5.03
C PHE A 268 -3.80 -17.02 3.95
N SER A 269 -3.06 -16.52 2.97
CA SER A 269 -3.59 -15.78 1.84
C SER A 269 -2.96 -16.27 0.54
N ARG A 270 -3.77 -16.38 -0.50
CA ARG A 270 -3.36 -16.64 -1.87
C ARG A 270 -3.92 -15.57 -2.79
N GLN A 271 -3.04 -14.88 -3.50
CA GLN A 271 -3.41 -13.91 -4.51
C GLN A 271 -2.92 -14.39 -5.87
N GLY A 272 -3.81 -14.54 -6.83
CA GLY A 272 -3.49 -14.89 -8.22
C GLY A 272 -3.95 -13.79 -9.17
N ASN A 273 -3.31 -13.67 -10.33
CA ASN A 273 -3.85 -12.88 -11.42
C ASN A 273 -4.76 -13.72 -12.31
N ILE A 274 -5.57 -13.06 -13.15
CA ILE A 274 -6.16 -13.64 -14.35
C ILE A 274 -5.50 -12.93 -15.53
N TYR A 275 -4.72 -13.69 -16.28
CA TYR A 275 -3.86 -13.15 -17.35
C TYR A 275 -4.70 -12.73 -18.57
N ASN A 276 -4.43 -11.55 -19.08
CA ASN A 276 -5.14 -10.99 -20.24
C ASN A 276 -4.23 -10.70 -21.45
N GLY A 277 -3.00 -11.23 -21.45
CA GLY A 277 -2.10 -11.05 -22.58
C GLY A 277 -1.41 -9.69 -22.65
N ASP A 278 -1.30 -8.97 -21.54
CA ASP A 278 -0.65 -7.67 -21.52
C ASP A 278 0.79 -7.73 -22.01
N THR A 279 1.07 -7.00 -23.10
CA THR A 279 2.37 -6.89 -23.74
C THR A 279 2.79 -5.44 -23.92
N LEU A 280 2.24 -4.56 -23.08
CA LEU A 280 2.54 -3.15 -23.13
C LEU A 280 4.03 -2.93 -23.29
N ASN A 281 4.67 -2.59 -24.21
CA ASN A 281 6.09 -2.38 -24.39
C ASN A 281 6.93 -3.61 -24.78
N SER A 282 6.34 -4.75 -25.04
CA SER A 282 7.05 -5.92 -25.57
C SER A 282 6.75 -6.12 -27.04
N ASN A 283 7.76 -6.35 -27.84
CA ASN A 283 7.60 -6.79 -29.22
C ASN A 283 7.51 -8.32 -29.31
N ASN A 284 7.60 -9.04 -28.21
CA ASN A 284 7.53 -10.48 -28.20
C ASN A 284 6.10 -10.96 -28.02
N THR A 285 5.38 -11.05 -29.10
CA THR A 285 4.01 -11.57 -29.13
C THR A 285 3.93 -13.10 -29.13
N GLY A 286 5.06 -13.80 -29.41
CA GLY A 286 5.08 -15.26 -29.59
C GLY A 286 4.60 -16.03 -28.37
N ILE A 287 5.27 -15.90 -27.23
CA ILE A 287 4.88 -16.60 -25.97
C ILE A 287 3.53 -16.09 -25.49
N THR A 288 3.28 -14.78 -25.49
CA THR A 288 2.00 -14.20 -25.09
C THR A 288 0.84 -14.78 -25.88
N SER A 289 0.96 -14.83 -27.21
CA SER A 289 -0.05 -15.41 -28.09
C SER A 289 -0.24 -16.90 -27.84
N GLN A 290 0.83 -17.63 -27.53
CA GLN A 290 0.77 -19.05 -27.18
C GLN A 290 0.04 -19.24 -25.83
N LEU A 291 0.35 -18.45 -24.79
CA LEU A 291 -0.32 -18.53 -23.49
C LEU A 291 -1.82 -18.28 -23.62
N LEU A 292 -2.22 -17.27 -24.41
CA LEU A 292 -3.63 -16.95 -24.65
C LEU A 292 -4.33 -18.09 -25.41
N ARG A 293 -3.71 -18.62 -26.48
CA ARG A 293 -4.27 -19.77 -27.21
C ARG A 293 -4.41 -21.02 -26.37
N ASN A 294 -3.47 -21.25 -25.45
CA ASN A 294 -3.48 -22.38 -24.54
C ASN A 294 -4.43 -22.18 -23.36
N GLY A 295 -5.13 -21.05 -23.26
CA GLY A 295 -6.07 -20.75 -22.19
C GLY A 295 -5.39 -20.64 -20.82
N VAL A 296 -4.14 -20.17 -20.76
CA VAL A 296 -3.44 -19.98 -19.49
C VAL A 296 -4.12 -18.89 -18.69
N GLU A 297 -4.70 -19.26 -17.57
CA GLU A 297 -5.44 -18.32 -16.72
C GLU A 297 -4.53 -17.55 -15.76
N GLU A 298 -3.54 -18.21 -15.15
CA GLU A 298 -2.69 -17.60 -14.12
C GLU A 298 -1.21 -17.68 -14.48
N THR A 299 -0.54 -16.55 -14.38
CA THR A 299 0.91 -16.41 -14.62
C THR A 299 1.68 -15.93 -13.40
N SER A 300 0.96 -15.53 -12.34
CA SER A 300 1.55 -15.05 -11.10
C SER A 300 0.66 -15.43 -9.90
N ARG A 301 1.27 -15.97 -8.86
CA ARG A 301 0.63 -16.39 -7.61
C ARG A 301 1.50 -15.97 -6.45
N LEU A 302 0.92 -15.24 -5.50
CA LEU A 302 1.54 -14.90 -4.23
C LEU A 302 0.85 -15.70 -3.13
N TYR A 303 1.62 -16.41 -2.34
CA TYR A 303 1.16 -17.12 -1.14
C TYR A 303 1.80 -16.47 0.08
N ARG A 304 1.00 -16.10 1.07
CA ARG A 304 1.49 -15.56 2.33
C ARG A 304 0.96 -16.38 3.49
N ARG A 305 1.86 -16.77 4.39
CA ARG A 305 1.56 -17.34 5.70
C ARG A 305 2.13 -16.40 6.75
N ALA A 306 1.33 -16.05 7.74
CA ALA A 306 1.82 -15.19 8.81
C ALA A 306 1.26 -15.67 10.15
N TYR A 307 2.13 -15.62 11.16
CA TYR A 307 1.83 -15.99 12.54
C TYR A 307 2.37 -14.92 13.46
N SER A 308 1.67 -14.64 14.55
CA SER A 308 2.21 -13.76 15.59
C SER A 308 1.66 -14.10 16.96
N LEU A 309 2.50 -13.90 17.97
CA LEU A 309 2.13 -13.94 19.39
C LEU A 309 2.35 -12.56 19.96
N THR A 310 1.31 -12.00 20.59
CA THR A 310 1.36 -10.68 21.24
C THR A 310 1.01 -10.83 22.71
N TYR A 311 1.87 -10.33 23.57
CA TYR A 311 1.63 -10.16 25.00
C TYR A 311 1.33 -8.68 25.27
N ASN A 312 0.30 -8.40 26.07
CA ASN A 312 0.06 -7.11 26.67
C ASN A 312 0.00 -7.29 28.18
N GLY A 313 0.68 -6.40 28.89
CA GLY A 313 0.71 -6.41 30.36
C GLY A 313 0.63 -5.00 30.93
N THR A 314 -0.19 -4.84 31.97
CA THR A 314 -0.28 -3.62 32.77
C THR A 314 0.37 -3.88 34.12
N PHE A 315 1.24 -3.00 34.53
CA PHE A 315 2.03 -3.08 35.76
C PHE A 315 1.87 -1.79 36.55
N GLY A 316 2.19 -1.81 37.83
CA GLY A 316 2.08 -0.61 38.69
C GLY A 316 2.94 0.58 38.19
N TRP A 317 3.93 0.34 37.34
CA TRP A 317 4.81 1.37 36.79
C TRP A 317 4.45 1.78 35.33
N GLY A 318 3.53 1.05 34.66
CA GLY A 318 3.15 1.33 33.28
C GLY A 318 2.70 0.08 32.52
N GLU A 319 2.72 0.15 31.20
CA GLU A 319 2.25 -0.91 30.30
C GLU A 319 3.41 -1.48 29.48
N ASN A 320 3.31 -2.76 29.10
CA ASN A 320 4.19 -3.41 28.16
C ASN A 320 3.40 -4.07 27.04
N LYS A 321 3.90 -3.91 25.82
CA LYS A 321 3.44 -4.64 24.66
C LYS A 321 4.64 -5.32 24.00
N THR A 322 4.63 -6.64 23.95
CA THR A 322 5.66 -7.43 23.28
C THR A 322 5.03 -8.35 22.25
N TRP A 323 5.60 -8.39 21.04
CA TRP A 323 5.12 -9.32 20.02
C TRP A 323 6.26 -9.97 19.26
N LEU A 324 6.06 -11.23 18.91
CA LEU A 324 6.88 -12.02 18.01
C LEU A 324 6.05 -12.34 16.75
N SER A 325 6.59 -12.12 15.58
CA SER A 325 5.93 -12.48 14.31
C SER A 325 6.87 -13.25 13.40
N TYR A 326 6.28 -14.14 12.62
CA TYR A 326 6.90 -14.81 11.48
C TYR A 326 5.97 -14.72 10.28
N ASP A 327 6.50 -14.31 9.14
CA ASP A 327 5.79 -14.39 7.88
C ASP A 327 6.67 -14.94 6.75
N GLU A 328 6.05 -15.75 5.89
CA GLU A 328 6.64 -16.27 4.67
C GLU A 328 5.77 -15.86 3.48
N THR A 329 6.40 -15.28 2.47
CA THR A 329 5.78 -14.98 1.18
C THR A 329 6.50 -15.76 0.09
N LYS A 330 5.75 -16.63 -0.60
CA LYS A 330 6.20 -17.32 -1.80
C LYS A 330 5.58 -16.62 -3.02
N ASN A 331 6.42 -16.10 -3.90
CA ASN A 331 6.00 -15.55 -5.19
C ASN A 331 6.32 -16.57 -6.30
N SER A 332 5.28 -17.18 -6.85
CA SER A 332 5.37 -18.16 -7.93
C SER A 332 4.89 -17.48 -9.21
N ARG A 333 5.78 -17.30 -10.18
CA ARG A 333 5.50 -16.53 -11.40
C ARG A 333 6.16 -17.12 -12.63
N PHE A 334 5.58 -16.83 -13.79
CA PHE A 334 6.29 -17.06 -15.03
C PHE A 334 7.44 -16.06 -15.13
N PRO A 335 8.64 -16.52 -15.54
CA PRO A 335 9.79 -15.65 -15.68
C PRO A 335 9.60 -14.68 -16.84
N ASP A 336 9.95 -13.44 -16.60
CA ASP A 336 9.99 -12.43 -17.64
C ASP A 336 11.39 -12.29 -18.23
N ASN A 337 11.51 -11.49 -19.27
CA ASN A 337 12.78 -11.30 -19.99
C ASN A 337 13.82 -10.48 -19.20
N MET A 338 13.58 -10.14 -17.94
CA MET A 338 14.49 -9.36 -17.10
C MET A 338 14.95 -8.04 -17.75
N ALA A 339 14.36 -7.66 -18.87
CA ALA A 339 14.63 -6.40 -19.52
C ALA A 339 14.01 -5.30 -18.66
N GLY A 340 14.76 -4.23 -18.42
CA GLY A 340 14.31 -3.05 -17.68
C GLY A 340 13.29 -2.21 -18.41
N GLY A 341 12.77 -2.69 -19.47
CA GLY A 341 11.54 -2.26 -20.07
C GLY A 341 10.49 -3.26 -19.68
N PRO A 342 9.36 -3.04 -20.09
CA PRO A 342 8.17 -3.46 -19.49
C PRO A 342 8.00 -4.93 -19.67
N GLU A 343 7.62 -5.15 -18.78
CA GLU A 343 6.89 -6.02 -18.02
C GLU A 343 5.73 -6.63 -18.78
N GLY A 344 5.81 -6.96 -20.00
CA GLY A 344 4.71 -7.57 -20.74
C GLY A 344 5.05 -8.96 -21.25
N SER A 345 6.33 -9.24 -21.57
CA SER A 345 6.68 -10.51 -22.16
C SER A 345 7.25 -11.49 -21.16
N TYR A 346 6.79 -12.72 -21.25
CA TYR A 346 7.38 -13.84 -20.55
C TYR A 346 8.50 -14.48 -21.38
N SER A 347 9.48 -15.08 -20.69
CA SER A 347 10.56 -15.84 -21.32
C SER A 347 10.30 -17.34 -21.30
N SER A 348 9.35 -17.79 -20.49
CA SER A 348 8.97 -19.19 -20.32
C SER A 348 7.51 -19.27 -19.82
N ASP A 349 6.89 -20.42 -20.03
CA ASP A 349 5.59 -20.83 -19.52
C ASP A 349 5.68 -21.71 -18.25
N LYS A 350 6.88 -21.83 -17.67
CA LYS A 350 7.10 -22.58 -16.44
C LYS A 350 7.23 -21.64 -15.25
N PHE A 351 6.57 -21.98 -14.15
CA PHE A 351 6.69 -21.21 -12.92
C PHE A 351 8.10 -21.24 -12.33
N THR A 352 8.54 -20.10 -11.84
CA THR A 352 9.71 -19.93 -10.98
C THR A 352 9.27 -19.35 -9.65
N ASP A 353 9.99 -19.64 -8.60
CA ASP A 353 9.65 -19.24 -7.24
C ASP A 353 10.71 -18.29 -6.66
N SER A 354 10.25 -17.24 -6.00
CA SER A 354 11.04 -16.53 -5.00
C SER A 354 10.37 -16.67 -3.63
N ARG A 355 11.17 -16.70 -2.56
CA ARG A 355 10.68 -16.94 -1.20
C ARG A 355 11.28 -15.94 -0.24
N LEU A 356 10.45 -15.15 0.39
CA LEU A 356 10.81 -14.18 1.42
C LEU A 356 10.32 -14.68 2.78
N LYS A 357 11.19 -14.70 3.79
CA LYS A 357 10.85 -15.01 5.17
C LYS A 357 11.27 -13.85 6.06
N ASN A 358 10.40 -13.47 6.98
CA ASN A 358 10.65 -12.43 7.97
C ASN A 358 10.33 -12.97 9.36
N THR A 359 11.25 -12.77 10.30
CA THR A 359 11.02 -12.96 11.73
C THR A 359 11.28 -11.66 12.43
N ARG A 360 10.37 -11.22 13.31
CA ARG A 360 10.51 -9.96 14.04
C ARG A 360 10.03 -10.12 15.47
N LEU A 361 10.78 -9.53 16.39
CA LEU A 361 10.44 -9.35 17.78
C LEU A 361 10.44 -7.87 18.09
N SER A 362 9.41 -7.38 18.74
CA SER A 362 9.33 -5.98 19.21
C SER A 362 8.81 -5.96 20.63
N THR A 363 9.36 -5.09 21.45
CA THR A 363 8.88 -4.79 22.80
C THR A 363 8.82 -3.29 23.01
N GLU A 364 7.74 -2.82 23.62
CA GLU A 364 7.51 -1.42 23.97
C GLU A 364 7.02 -1.33 25.41
N PHE A 365 7.53 -0.34 26.14
CA PHE A 365 7.14 0.02 27.50
C PHE A 365 6.57 1.42 27.50
N HIS A 366 5.39 1.62 28.07
CA HIS A 366 4.75 2.92 28.22
C HIS A 366 4.76 3.29 29.70
N ILE A 367 5.52 4.31 30.06
CA ILE A 367 5.83 4.69 31.42
C ILE A 367 5.27 6.10 31.70
N PRO A 368 4.15 6.23 32.44
CA PRO A 368 3.62 7.54 32.82
C PRO A 368 4.42 8.11 34.01
N PHE A 369 4.72 9.41 33.99
CA PHE A 369 5.32 10.15 35.08
C PHE A 369 5.01 11.64 35.00
N ASN A 370 5.26 12.40 36.08
CA ASN A 370 5.00 13.83 36.15
C ASN A 370 6.26 14.57 36.57
N VAL A 371 6.85 15.36 35.65
CA VAL A 371 7.98 16.27 35.87
C VAL A 371 7.82 17.46 34.96
N ALA A 372 7.55 18.64 35.48
CA ALA A 372 7.28 19.84 34.67
C ALA A 372 6.16 19.64 33.62
N GLY A 373 5.15 18.87 33.99
CA GLY A 373 4.04 18.46 33.16
C GLY A 373 3.77 16.96 33.25
N SER A 374 2.84 16.45 32.44
CA SER A 374 2.52 15.03 32.38
C SER A 374 3.22 14.38 31.18
N HIS A 375 3.86 13.26 31.43
CA HIS A 375 4.62 12.50 30.43
C HIS A 375 4.07 11.08 30.28
N VAL A 376 4.16 10.54 29.08
CA VAL A 376 4.07 9.11 28.81
C VAL A 376 5.26 8.74 27.93
N LEU A 377 6.33 8.27 28.56
CA LEU A 377 7.53 7.81 27.86
C LEU A 377 7.27 6.43 27.23
N THR A 378 7.48 6.31 25.95
CA THR A 378 7.54 5.02 25.25
C THR A 378 9.00 4.70 24.96
N ALA A 379 9.50 3.60 25.50
CA ALA A 379 10.82 3.07 25.20
C ALA A 379 10.70 1.67 24.64
N GLY A 380 11.45 1.34 23.60
CA GLY A 380 11.30 0.04 22.95
C GLY A 380 12.53 -0.44 22.20
N ALA A 381 12.50 -1.72 21.85
CA ALA A 381 13.52 -2.40 21.07
C ALA A 381 12.88 -3.34 20.05
N GLU A 382 13.54 -3.50 18.92
CA GLU A 382 13.14 -4.38 17.84
C GLU A 382 14.32 -5.23 17.38
N LEU A 383 14.05 -6.50 17.06
CA LEU A 383 14.96 -7.42 16.40
C LEU A 383 14.28 -7.99 15.17
N GLY A 384 14.99 -8.13 14.08
CA GLY A 384 14.43 -8.64 12.84
C GLY A 384 15.46 -9.41 12.00
N ARG A 385 14.97 -10.44 11.32
CA ARG A 385 15.71 -11.15 10.28
C ARG A 385 14.81 -11.29 9.05
N SER A 386 15.33 -10.87 7.91
CA SER A 386 14.70 -11.09 6.61
C SER A 386 15.63 -11.95 5.76
N SER A 387 15.08 -12.96 5.08
CA SER A 387 15.84 -13.75 4.10
C SER A 387 15.02 -13.92 2.83
N LEU A 388 15.67 -13.75 1.70
CA LEU A 388 15.09 -13.87 0.37
C LEU A 388 15.91 -14.85 -0.45
N ASP A 389 15.22 -15.77 -1.10
CA ASP A 389 15.81 -16.71 -2.07
C ASP A 389 15.09 -16.56 -3.41
N ASP A 390 15.83 -16.21 -4.47
CA ASP A 390 15.30 -16.05 -5.84
C ASP A 390 16.32 -16.62 -6.86
N PRO A 391 16.36 -17.96 -7.00
CA PRO A 391 17.33 -18.64 -7.85
C PRO A 391 17.26 -18.18 -9.31
N TYR A 392 16.05 -17.98 -9.83
CA TYR A 392 15.87 -17.56 -11.23
C TYR A 392 16.49 -16.18 -11.50
N THR A 393 16.14 -15.20 -10.70
CA THR A 393 16.62 -13.82 -10.89
C THR A 393 18.14 -13.74 -10.71
N MET A 394 18.71 -14.45 -9.75
CA MET A 394 20.14 -14.37 -9.42
C MET A 394 21.02 -15.16 -10.39
N SER A 395 20.54 -16.26 -10.96
CA SER A 395 21.26 -17.03 -11.98
C SER A 395 21.12 -16.50 -13.42
N TYR A 396 20.28 -15.47 -13.64
CA TYR A 396 20.05 -14.95 -14.98
C TYR A 396 21.34 -14.36 -15.58
N THR A 397 21.78 -14.86 -16.73
CA THR A 397 23.05 -14.50 -17.37
C THR A 397 22.95 -13.41 -18.42
N GLY A 398 21.72 -12.99 -18.78
CA GLY A 398 21.48 -12.05 -19.88
C GLY A 398 21.50 -12.74 -21.26
N ARG A 399 20.76 -12.18 -22.21
CA ARG A 399 20.82 -12.65 -23.60
C ARG A 399 22.03 -12.02 -24.31
N GLY A 400 22.91 -12.84 -24.86
CA GLY A 400 24.03 -12.39 -25.69
C GLY A 400 25.28 -12.00 -24.89
N VAL A 401 25.32 -12.25 -23.58
CA VAL A 401 26.52 -12.03 -22.77
C VAL A 401 27.11 -13.39 -22.43
N GLY A 402 27.97 -13.89 -23.29
CA GLY A 402 28.69 -15.15 -23.09
C GLY A 402 29.86 -15.06 -22.11
N GLY A 403 29.91 -14.03 -21.26
CA GLY A 403 31.03 -13.78 -20.36
C GLY A 403 30.62 -13.27 -18.99
N ALA A 404 31.55 -13.31 -18.05
CA ALA A 404 31.37 -12.78 -16.72
C ALA A 404 31.20 -11.26 -16.78
N LEU A 405 30.12 -10.76 -16.17
CA LEU A 405 29.94 -9.33 -15.97
C LEU A 405 30.87 -8.85 -14.84
N PRO A 406 31.56 -7.71 -15.01
CA PRO A 406 32.42 -7.19 -13.98
C PRO A 406 31.68 -7.05 -12.62
N GLY A 407 32.27 -7.58 -11.56
CA GLY A 407 31.71 -7.49 -10.21
C GLY A 407 30.52 -8.37 -9.89
N ARG A 408 30.03 -9.23 -10.82
CA ARG A 408 28.88 -10.09 -10.62
C ARG A 408 29.29 -11.50 -10.14
N ARG A 409 28.51 -12.03 -9.18
CA ARG A 409 28.50 -13.46 -8.80
C ARG A 409 27.21 -14.09 -9.32
N THR A 410 27.26 -15.36 -9.72
CA THR A 410 26.08 -16.09 -10.27
C THR A 410 25.70 -17.30 -9.46
N ASP A 411 26.43 -17.60 -8.43
CA ASP A 411 26.40 -18.84 -7.62
C ASP A 411 25.61 -18.68 -6.32
N ASP A 412 25.17 -17.45 -5.98
CA ASP A 412 24.44 -17.15 -4.75
C ASP A 412 23.05 -16.56 -5.06
N SER A 413 22.01 -17.29 -4.71
CA SER A 413 20.62 -16.88 -4.82
C SER A 413 20.03 -16.39 -3.49
N HIS A 414 20.78 -16.56 -2.39
CA HIS A 414 20.31 -16.31 -1.04
C HIS A 414 20.78 -14.95 -0.53
N MET A 415 19.84 -14.17 -0.03
CA MET A 415 20.06 -12.87 0.57
C MET A 415 19.46 -12.84 1.98
N ALA A 416 20.23 -12.38 2.95
CA ALA A 416 19.73 -12.25 4.32
C ALA A 416 20.17 -10.92 4.96
N GLU A 417 19.30 -10.38 5.79
CA GLU A 417 19.56 -9.17 6.55
C GLU A 417 19.09 -9.35 7.98
N ASN A 418 19.98 -9.03 8.93
CA ASN A 418 19.63 -8.89 10.34
C ASN A 418 19.50 -7.41 10.68
N ARG A 419 18.46 -7.05 11.42
CA ARG A 419 18.19 -5.67 11.86
C ARG A 419 17.93 -5.65 13.34
N TRP A 420 18.34 -4.58 13.99
CA TRP A 420 17.90 -4.27 15.33
C TRP A 420 17.71 -2.76 15.47
N ALA A 421 16.86 -2.37 16.39
CA ALA A 421 16.61 -0.98 16.68
C ALA A 421 16.31 -0.78 18.15
N VAL A 422 16.65 0.40 18.65
CA VAL A 422 16.20 0.92 19.95
C VAL A 422 15.61 2.30 19.74
N PHE A 423 14.54 2.61 20.46
CA PHE A 423 13.87 3.90 20.32
C PHE A 423 13.26 4.37 21.62
N ALA A 424 13.11 5.68 21.72
CA ALA A 424 12.36 6.34 22.75
C ALA A 424 11.57 7.50 22.17
N GLU A 425 10.35 7.69 22.64
CA GLU A 425 9.51 8.85 22.36
C GLU A 425 8.72 9.24 23.60
N ASP A 426 8.42 10.50 23.74
CA ASP A 426 7.70 11.00 24.89
C ASP A 426 6.48 11.83 24.47
N HIS A 427 5.31 11.52 25.00
CA HIS A 427 4.17 12.40 24.92
C HIS A 427 4.18 13.30 26.13
N TRP A 428 4.75 14.48 25.99
CA TRP A 428 4.84 15.49 27.03
C TRP A 428 3.71 16.51 26.89
N THR A 429 2.79 16.51 27.84
CA THR A 429 1.82 17.58 28.02
C THR A 429 2.44 18.63 28.95
N VAL A 430 3.02 19.67 28.33
CA VAL A 430 3.76 20.73 29.04
C VAL A 430 2.85 21.55 29.91
N ARG A 431 1.72 22.03 29.35
CA ARG A 431 0.72 22.82 30.07
C ARG A 431 -0.59 22.85 29.28
N GLY A 432 -1.68 22.44 29.89
CA GLY A 432 -3.03 22.54 29.31
C GLY A 432 -3.14 21.89 27.93
N GLN A 433 -3.14 22.71 26.87
CA GLN A 433 -3.31 22.27 25.48
C GLN A 433 -1.99 22.27 24.68
N THR A 434 -0.83 22.32 25.36
CA THR A 434 0.47 22.28 24.70
C THR A 434 1.06 20.89 24.82
N HIS A 435 1.25 20.22 23.70
CA HIS A 435 1.83 18.89 23.64
C HIS A 435 3.09 18.90 22.79
N LEU A 436 4.15 18.29 23.30
CA LEU A 436 5.41 18.03 22.60
C LEU A 436 5.63 16.54 22.51
N ILE A 437 6.12 16.07 21.36
CA ILE A 437 6.41 14.66 21.13
C ILE A 437 7.80 14.55 20.49
N PRO A 438 8.88 14.68 21.31
CA PRO A 438 10.21 14.33 20.87
C PRO A 438 10.35 12.82 20.68
N PHE A 439 11.14 12.39 19.70
CA PHE A 439 11.52 10.99 19.54
C PHE A 439 12.93 10.85 19.02
N LEU A 440 13.56 9.73 19.37
CA LEU A 440 14.86 9.30 18.88
C LEU A 440 14.82 7.79 18.65
N ARG A 441 15.39 7.37 17.50
CA ARG A 441 15.50 5.96 17.12
C ARG A 441 16.85 5.70 16.48
N TYR A 442 17.51 4.65 16.91
CA TYR A 442 18.69 4.10 16.26
C TYR A 442 18.37 2.75 15.64
N ASP A 443 18.63 2.59 14.38
CA ASP A 443 18.47 1.35 13.62
C ASP A 443 19.84 0.86 13.14
N HIS A 444 20.06 -0.44 13.16
CA HIS A 444 21.23 -1.07 12.57
C HIS A 444 20.81 -2.21 11.64
N SER A 445 21.38 -2.22 10.46
CA SER A 445 21.24 -3.27 9.45
C SER A 445 22.60 -3.92 9.19
N SER A 446 22.63 -5.26 9.09
CA SER A 446 23.84 -5.99 8.71
C SER A 446 24.33 -5.67 7.28
N ILE A 447 23.49 -5.02 6.47
CA ILE A 447 23.79 -4.68 5.07
C ILE A 447 24.19 -3.20 4.94
N SER A 448 23.41 -2.29 5.51
CA SER A 448 23.57 -0.85 5.29
C SER A 448 24.11 -0.08 6.51
N GLY A 449 24.44 -0.80 7.59
CA GLY A 449 25.00 -0.20 8.81
C GLY A 449 23.99 0.55 9.66
N GLY A 450 24.48 1.48 10.48
CA GLY A 450 23.70 2.26 11.45
C GLY A 450 23.03 3.48 10.84
N ASN A 451 21.84 3.82 11.37
CA ASN A 451 21.14 5.05 11.06
C ASN A 451 20.42 5.60 12.28
N VAL A 452 20.51 6.93 12.47
CA VAL A 452 19.77 7.66 13.51
C VAL A 452 18.58 8.36 12.86
N SER A 453 17.39 8.14 13.37
CA SER A 453 16.16 8.90 13.08
C SER A 453 15.73 9.65 14.33
N GLY A 454 15.20 10.84 14.19
CA GLY A 454 14.71 11.60 15.31
C GLY A 454 13.94 12.82 14.88
N GLY A 455 13.19 13.38 15.79
CA GLY A 455 12.37 14.53 15.48
C GLY A 455 11.55 15.04 16.67
N LEU A 456 10.77 16.04 16.38
CA LEU A 456 9.85 16.66 17.31
C LEU A 456 8.53 16.94 16.59
N ASN A 457 7.43 16.45 17.14
CA ASN A 457 6.09 16.90 16.79
C ASN A 457 5.53 17.77 17.93
N PHE A 458 4.71 18.74 17.57
CA PHE A 458 4.06 19.60 18.54
C PHE A 458 2.60 19.85 18.19
N GLU A 459 1.81 20.13 19.20
CA GLU A 459 0.44 20.60 19.09
C GLU A 459 0.19 21.69 20.12
N GLN A 460 -0.40 22.81 19.66
CA GLN A 460 -0.81 23.91 20.50
C GLN A 460 -2.28 24.20 20.25
N GLY A 461 -3.10 24.02 21.27
CA GLY A 461 -4.49 24.49 21.27
C GLY A 461 -4.58 26.01 21.42
N ILE A 462 -5.48 26.63 20.69
CA ILE A 462 -5.80 28.06 20.73
C ILE A 462 -7.30 28.21 20.95
N GLY A 463 -7.68 28.56 22.15
CA GLY A 463 -9.08 28.54 22.58
C GLY A 463 -9.68 27.14 22.52
N ALA A 464 -11.00 27.06 22.31
CA ALA A 464 -11.72 25.78 22.32
C ALA A 464 -11.69 25.02 20.99
N ASN A 465 -11.47 25.72 19.86
CA ASN A 465 -11.79 25.20 18.53
C ASN A 465 -10.60 25.08 17.58
N TRP A 466 -9.50 25.75 17.86
CA TRP A 466 -8.33 25.80 16.98
C TRP A 466 -7.14 25.06 17.56
N ARG A 467 -6.38 24.43 16.70
CA ARG A 467 -5.07 23.83 17.02
C ARG A 467 -4.06 24.17 15.92
N ILE A 468 -2.86 24.53 16.33
CA ILE A 468 -1.69 24.57 15.46
C ILE A 468 -0.91 23.30 15.74
N LYS A 469 -0.53 22.63 14.68
CA LYS A 469 0.22 21.37 14.72
C LYS A 469 1.38 21.43 13.75
N GLY A 470 2.47 20.75 14.09
CA GLY A 470 3.59 20.67 13.20
C GLY A 470 4.65 19.69 13.67
N GLY A 471 5.69 19.57 12.87
CA GLY A 471 6.80 18.70 13.22
C GLY A 471 7.95 18.79 12.25
N ILE A 472 9.08 18.30 12.71
CA ILE A 472 10.28 18.08 11.94
C ILE A 472 10.87 16.73 12.33
N ALA A 473 11.19 15.89 11.34
CA ALA A 473 11.78 14.59 11.61
C ALA A 473 12.69 14.14 10.49
N ARG A 474 13.79 13.50 10.86
CA ARG A 474 14.63 12.74 9.95
C ARG A 474 14.11 11.30 9.89
N ALA A 475 13.70 10.88 8.71
CA ALA A 475 13.31 9.51 8.38
C ALA A 475 14.34 8.87 7.45
N TYR A 476 14.32 7.53 7.33
CA TYR A 476 15.22 6.83 6.44
C TYR A 476 14.57 5.61 5.77
N LYS A 477 15.24 5.10 4.73
CA LYS A 477 14.93 3.82 4.09
C LYS A 477 16.23 3.09 3.76
N ALA A 478 16.34 1.86 4.25
CA ALA A 478 17.43 0.97 3.88
C ALA A 478 17.30 0.51 2.43
N PRO A 479 18.39 0.26 1.70
CA PRO A 479 18.36 -0.40 0.42
C PRO A 479 17.69 -1.77 0.52
N SER A 480 17.04 -2.21 -0.55
CA SER A 480 16.43 -3.54 -0.60
C SER A 480 17.50 -4.63 -0.81
N LEU A 481 17.15 -5.88 -0.45
CA LEU A 481 18.01 -7.03 -0.67
C LEU A 481 18.43 -7.17 -2.15
N TYR A 482 17.52 -6.91 -3.10
CA TYR A 482 17.87 -6.91 -4.52
C TYR A 482 18.87 -5.82 -4.91
N GLN A 483 18.71 -4.60 -4.40
CA GLN A 483 19.58 -3.49 -4.76
C GLN A 483 21.03 -3.68 -4.28
N THR A 484 21.21 -4.40 -3.19
CA THR A 484 22.54 -4.59 -2.58
C THR A 484 23.23 -5.87 -3.03
N HIS A 485 22.51 -6.83 -3.61
CA HIS A 485 23.10 -8.13 -3.92
C HIS A 485 23.88 -8.11 -5.25
N PRO A 486 25.16 -8.52 -5.25
CA PRO A 486 26.02 -8.45 -6.44
C PRO A 486 25.60 -9.40 -7.58
N SER A 487 24.81 -10.45 -7.28
CA SER A 487 24.26 -11.35 -8.31
C SER A 487 23.05 -10.77 -9.03
N TYR A 488 22.42 -9.71 -8.45
CA TYR A 488 21.22 -9.12 -9.02
C TYR A 488 21.53 -8.40 -10.33
N LEU A 489 20.85 -8.79 -11.42
CA LEU A 489 21.03 -8.22 -12.73
C LEU A 489 19.70 -7.75 -13.31
N ILE A 490 19.65 -6.52 -13.79
CA ILE A 490 18.59 -6.00 -14.65
C ILE A 490 19.20 -5.72 -16.02
N ALA A 491 18.52 -6.16 -17.08
CA ALA A 491 18.88 -5.84 -18.45
C ALA A 491 17.88 -4.84 -19.05
N THR A 492 18.33 -3.93 -19.87
CA THR A 492 17.46 -3.05 -20.67
C THR A 492 17.74 -3.20 -22.15
N ARG A 493 16.73 -3.06 -22.99
CA ARG A 493 16.84 -3.08 -24.44
C ARG A 493 16.85 -1.68 -25.05
N GLY A 494 17.37 -0.70 -24.31
CA GLY A 494 17.56 0.65 -24.81
C GLY A 494 16.58 1.69 -24.30
N LYS A 495 15.54 1.30 -23.58
CA LYS A 495 14.65 2.25 -22.93
C LYS A 495 15.15 2.53 -21.51
N GLY A 496 15.59 3.76 -21.25
CA GLY A 496 16.02 4.20 -19.93
C GLY A 496 17.47 3.91 -19.56
N CYS A 497 18.33 3.54 -20.51
CA CYS A 497 19.78 3.58 -20.28
C CYS A 497 20.25 5.03 -20.17
N PRO A 498 20.90 5.44 -19.07
CA PRO A 498 21.51 6.76 -19.01
C PRO A 498 22.66 6.86 -19.99
N ILE A 499 22.86 8.07 -20.49
CA ILE A 499 24.04 8.39 -21.31
C ILE A 499 25.20 8.56 -20.36
N VAL A 500 26.26 7.83 -20.64
CA VAL A 500 27.54 8.02 -19.98
C VAL A 500 28.47 8.73 -20.97
N ALA A 501 28.94 9.93 -20.60
CA ALA A 501 29.81 10.72 -21.47
C ALA A 501 31.07 9.93 -21.89
N GLY A 502 31.39 9.97 -23.18
CA GLY A 502 32.53 9.25 -23.75
C GLY A 502 32.31 7.77 -24.07
N PHE A 503 31.13 7.21 -23.83
CA PHE A 503 30.84 5.82 -24.16
C PHE A 503 29.68 5.70 -25.17
N PRO A 504 29.90 5.00 -26.29
CA PRO A 504 28.82 4.77 -27.24
C PRO A 504 27.75 3.87 -26.63
N THR A 505 26.49 4.27 -26.74
CA THR A 505 25.38 3.43 -26.32
C THR A 505 24.64 2.91 -27.53
N THR A 506 24.48 1.60 -27.62
CA THR A 506 23.50 0.97 -28.54
C THR A 506 22.08 1.09 -28.01
N GLY A 507 21.92 1.75 -26.87
CA GLY A 507 20.68 1.89 -26.15
C GLY A 507 20.36 0.70 -25.23
N ALA A 508 21.25 -0.30 -25.08
CA ALA A 508 21.12 -1.38 -24.12
C ALA A 508 22.12 -1.20 -22.97
N CYS A 509 21.75 -1.60 -21.77
CA CYS A 509 22.65 -1.64 -20.61
C CYS A 509 22.24 -2.71 -19.60
N TYR A 510 23.18 -3.07 -18.74
CA TYR A 510 23.00 -3.92 -17.59
C TYR A 510 23.17 -3.13 -16.31
N TYR A 511 22.35 -3.47 -15.29
CA TYR A 511 22.46 -2.88 -13.95
C TYR A 511 22.67 -3.98 -12.94
N LEU A 512 23.71 -3.82 -12.13
CA LEU A 512 24.05 -4.72 -11.03
C LEU A 512 23.61 -4.14 -9.68
N GLY A 513 23.39 -5.03 -8.72
CA GLY A 513 23.30 -4.64 -7.34
C GLY A 513 24.61 -4.04 -6.82
N ASN A 514 24.53 -3.23 -5.77
CA ASN A 514 25.67 -2.54 -5.18
C ASN A 514 25.66 -2.68 -3.66
N ALA A 515 26.59 -3.45 -3.13
CA ALA A 515 26.71 -3.68 -1.68
C ALA A 515 27.11 -2.42 -0.88
N ASN A 516 27.58 -1.36 -1.54
CA ASN A 516 28.04 -0.13 -0.90
C ASN A 516 26.96 0.96 -0.82
N LEU A 517 25.69 0.61 -1.12
CA LEU A 517 24.59 1.57 -1.05
C LEU A 517 24.36 2.07 0.39
N LYS A 518 24.26 3.39 0.52
CA LYS A 518 23.85 4.05 1.77
C LYS A 518 22.33 4.14 1.87
N PRO A 519 21.76 4.15 3.09
CA PRO A 519 20.34 4.42 3.27
C PRO A 519 19.93 5.77 2.67
N GLU A 520 18.76 5.81 2.03
CA GLU A 520 18.08 7.08 1.74
C GLU A 520 17.67 7.73 3.05
N THR A 521 17.75 9.05 3.12
CA THR A 521 17.25 9.83 4.24
C THR A 521 16.40 10.98 3.76
N ALA A 522 15.40 11.37 4.56
CA ALA A 522 14.58 12.53 4.28
C ALA A 522 14.40 13.37 5.56
N LEU A 523 14.53 14.68 5.42
CA LEU A 523 14.12 15.63 6.46
C LEU A 523 12.70 16.08 6.13
N ASN A 524 11.75 15.55 6.87
CA ASN A 524 10.31 15.84 6.74
C ASN A 524 9.96 17.02 7.66
N LYS A 525 9.31 18.03 7.12
CA LYS A 525 8.82 19.21 7.83
C LYS A 525 7.33 19.39 7.52
N GLU A 526 6.56 19.71 8.53
CA GLU A 526 5.13 19.96 8.37
C GLU A 526 4.66 21.03 9.35
N LEU A 527 3.80 21.91 8.88
CA LEU A 527 3.11 22.90 9.71
C LEU A 527 1.70 23.11 9.17
N GLY A 528 0.75 23.17 10.07
CA GLY A 528 -0.65 23.39 9.69
C GLY A 528 -1.54 23.73 10.89
N PHE A 529 -2.80 23.85 10.57
CA PHE A 529 -3.84 24.15 11.55
C PHE A 529 -5.04 23.23 11.39
N GLU A 530 -5.77 23.10 12.46
CA GLU A 530 -7.03 22.36 12.56
C GLU A 530 -8.07 23.22 13.28
N PHE A 531 -9.29 23.16 12.76
CA PHE A 531 -10.48 23.74 13.36
C PHE A 531 -11.52 22.65 13.59
N ALA A 532 -12.16 22.64 14.74
CA ALA A 532 -13.28 21.73 15.03
C ALA A 532 -14.30 22.45 15.94
N ASN A 533 -15.55 22.53 15.50
CA ASN A 533 -16.65 23.10 16.28
C ASN A 533 -18.01 22.60 15.75
N ASN A 534 -18.86 22.08 16.64
CA ASN A 534 -20.25 21.71 16.32
C ASN A 534 -20.43 20.85 15.05
N GLY A 535 -19.55 19.84 14.85
CA GLY A 535 -19.58 18.97 13.68
C GLY A 535 -18.85 19.52 12.44
N TRP A 536 -18.47 20.80 12.44
CA TRP A 536 -17.54 21.35 11.47
C TRP A 536 -16.13 20.91 11.79
N SER A 537 -15.38 20.51 10.81
CA SER A 537 -13.94 20.33 10.95
C SER A 537 -13.22 20.77 9.68
N ALA A 538 -12.07 21.39 9.86
CA ALA A 538 -11.20 21.77 8.76
C ALA A 538 -9.75 21.58 9.18
N SER A 539 -8.91 21.11 8.27
CA SER A 539 -7.47 21.07 8.47
C SER A 539 -6.76 21.45 7.18
N MET A 540 -5.60 22.09 7.34
CA MET A 540 -4.70 22.39 6.25
C MET A 540 -3.27 22.31 6.75
N ALA A 541 -2.40 21.63 6.01
CA ALA A 541 -0.99 21.53 6.29
C ALA A 541 -0.15 21.80 5.04
N TYR A 542 0.95 22.51 5.21
CA TYR A 542 2.05 22.57 4.27
C TYR A 542 3.11 21.55 4.69
N PHE A 543 3.59 20.76 3.72
CA PHE A 543 4.67 19.81 3.94
C PHE A 543 5.84 20.05 2.99
N HIS A 544 7.05 19.76 3.49
CA HIS A 544 8.30 19.86 2.72
C HIS A 544 9.23 18.74 3.15
N ASN A 545 9.57 17.85 2.23
CA ASN A 545 10.45 16.70 2.44
C ASN A 545 11.68 16.85 1.55
N ALA A 546 12.85 16.93 2.16
CA ALA A 546 14.13 17.03 1.46
C ALA A 546 14.91 15.71 1.58
N TYR A 547 15.14 15.06 0.45
CA TYR A 547 15.88 13.81 0.38
C TYR A 547 17.38 14.01 0.26
N ARG A 548 18.12 13.04 0.82
CA ARG A 548 19.55 12.83 0.57
C ARG A 548 19.79 11.35 0.31
N ASN A 549 20.83 11.04 -0.49
CA ASN A 549 21.21 9.67 -0.84
C ASN A 549 20.08 8.86 -1.47
N LYS A 550 19.25 9.49 -2.32
CA LYS A 550 18.14 8.75 -2.97
C LYS A 550 18.70 7.59 -3.80
N LEU A 551 18.13 6.40 -3.60
CA LEU A 551 18.50 5.20 -4.35
C LEU A 551 17.94 5.28 -5.77
N ILE A 552 18.84 5.32 -6.74
CA ILE A 552 18.53 5.40 -8.16
C ILE A 552 19.35 4.39 -8.95
N ILE A 553 18.95 4.17 -10.18
CA ILE A 553 19.82 3.58 -11.19
C ILE A 553 20.98 4.52 -11.42
N GLY A 554 22.18 3.97 -11.29
CA GLY A 554 23.39 4.73 -11.41
C GLY A 554 23.74 5.14 -12.84
N ARG A 555 24.59 6.15 -12.94
CA ARG A 555 25.22 6.61 -14.19
C ARG A 555 26.69 6.26 -14.25
N THR A 556 27.23 5.67 -13.20
CA THR A 556 28.64 5.28 -13.13
C THR A 556 28.85 3.98 -13.90
N LEU A 557 29.68 4.06 -14.96
CA LEU A 557 30.07 2.90 -15.73
C LEU A 557 31.05 2.05 -14.93
N ILE A 558 30.72 0.75 -14.75
CA ILE A 558 31.62 -0.21 -14.11
C ILE A 558 32.31 -1.14 -15.11
N GLY A 559 31.85 -1.15 -16.38
CA GLY A 559 32.46 -1.90 -17.46
C GLY A 559 31.58 -1.91 -18.71
N THR A 560 32.09 -2.52 -19.76
CA THR A 560 31.36 -2.78 -21.02
C THR A 560 31.43 -4.26 -21.35
N VAL A 561 30.34 -4.81 -21.87
CA VAL A 561 30.26 -6.18 -22.35
C VAL A 561 29.66 -6.17 -23.76
N ALA A 562 30.21 -6.98 -24.64
CA ALA A 562 29.93 -6.97 -26.07
C ALA A 562 30.13 -5.56 -26.69
N PRO A 563 30.22 -5.41 -28.01
CA PRO A 563 30.41 -4.10 -28.58
C PRO A 563 29.24 -3.21 -28.19
N ASN A 564 29.49 -2.20 -27.33
CA ASN A 564 28.60 -1.11 -27.00
C ASN A 564 27.48 -1.38 -25.95
N THR A 565 27.58 -2.39 -25.07
CA THR A 565 26.63 -2.57 -23.96
C THR A 565 27.26 -2.17 -22.64
N ASN A 566 26.77 -1.11 -22.02
CA ASN A 566 27.28 -0.58 -20.77
C ASN A 566 26.81 -1.43 -19.58
N VAL A 567 27.70 -1.61 -18.60
CA VAL A 567 27.39 -2.19 -17.29
C VAL A 567 27.46 -1.09 -16.24
N LEU A 568 26.37 -0.90 -15.55
CA LEU A 568 26.13 0.13 -14.54
C LEU A 568 25.71 -0.56 -13.23
N GLN A 569 25.59 0.20 -12.16
CA GLN A 569 25.11 -0.32 -10.88
C GLN A 569 24.14 0.66 -10.20
N TRP A 570 23.44 0.19 -9.19
CA TRP A 570 22.67 1.07 -8.32
C TRP A 570 23.59 2.02 -7.58
N GLU A 571 23.14 3.28 -7.38
CA GLU A 571 23.90 4.31 -6.66
C GLU A 571 22.99 5.27 -5.88
N ASN A 572 23.59 6.09 -5.04
CA ASN A 572 22.90 7.13 -4.29
C ASN A 572 22.98 8.46 -5.04
N SER A 573 21.83 9.04 -5.39
CA SER A 573 21.73 10.40 -5.94
C SER A 573 21.82 11.44 -4.82
N PRO A 574 22.31 12.65 -5.10
CA PRO A 574 22.47 13.66 -4.06
C PRO A 574 21.18 14.07 -3.38
N THR A 575 20.16 14.48 -4.15
CA THR A 575 18.96 15.12 -3.60
C THR A 575 17.68 14.83 -4.40
N ALA A 576 16.54 14.97 -3.71
CA ALA A 576 15.20 15.11 -4.30
C ALA A 576 14.32 15.92 -3.35
N THR A 577 13.26 16.54 -3.87
CA THR A 577 12.37 17.38 -3.07
C THR A 577 10.91 17.05 -3.34
N VAL A 578 10.14 16.94 -2.26
CA VAL A 578 8.69 16.80 -2.32
C VAL A 578 8.05 17.83 -1.41
N SER A 579 7.14 18.65 -1.95
CA SER A 579 6.43 19.65 -1.15
C SER A 579 5.02 19.91 -1.70
N GLY A 580 4.13 20.38 -0.83
CA GLY A 580 2.76 20.67 -1.21
C GLY A 580 1.87 21.03 -0.03
N PHE A 581 0.59 21.08 -0.32
CA PHE A 581 -0.48 21.33 0.64
C PHE A 581 -1.45 20.15 0.66
N GLU A 582 -1.95 19.83 1.83
CA GLU A 582 -3.01 18.84 1.99
C GLU A 582 -3.96 19.24 3.12
N GLY A 583 -5.17 18.74 3.08
CA GLY A 583 -6.13 19.01 4.11
C GLY A 583 -7.48 18.36 3.88
N ASN A 584 -8.37 18.62 4.82
CA ASN A 584 -9.75 18.20 4.74
C ASN A 584 -10.68 19.30 5.25
N ILE A 585 -11.92 19.23 4.82
CA ILE A 585 -13.01 20.04 5.39
C ILE A 585 -14.28 19.19 5.45
N THR A 586 -14.95 19.23 6.61
CA THR A 586 -16.23 18.58 6.82
C THR A 586 -17.23 19.61 7.29
N ILE A 587 -18.38 19.65 6.63
CA ILE A 587 -19.45 20.63 6.86
C ILE A 587 -20.76 19.86 7.13
N PRO A 588 -21.36 19.99 8.32
CA PRO A 588 -22.71 19.51 8.57
C PRO A 588 -23.71 20.49 7.97
N LEU A 589 -24.14 20.23 6.72
CA LEU A 589 -25.11 21.07 6.01
C LEU A 589 -26.51 21.00 6.65
N HIS A 590 -26.85 19.83 7.18
CA HIS A 590 -28.07 19.56 7.92
C HIS A 590 -27.82 18.43 8.92
N ARG A 591 -28.74 18.19 9.87
CA ARG A 591 -28.65 17.08 10.83
C ARG A 591 -28.47 15.71 10.17
N THR A 592 -29.01 15.55 8.96
CA THR A 592 -28.97 14.32 8.16
C THR A 592 -28.02 14.41 6.97
N LEU A 593 -27.38 15.55 6.74
CA LEU A 593 -26.61 15.81 5.53
C LEU A 593 -25.22 16.36 5.88
N LYS A 594 -24.19 15.61 5.53
CA LYS A 594 -22.78 15.94 5.79
C LYS A 594 -22.00 16.00 4.49
N TRP A 595 -21.23 17.04 4.31
CA TRP A 595 -20.35 17.21 3.17
C TRP A 595 -18.88 17.15 3.62
N SER A 596 -18.13 16.21 3.09
CA SER A 596 -16.72 15.99 3.45
C SER A 596 -15.84 16.08 2.21
N ASN A 597 -14.72 16.80 2.32
CA ASN A 597 -13.78 17.01 1.23
C ASN A 597 -12.36 16.75 1.71
N ASN A 598 -11.56 16.04 0.92
CA ASN A 598 -10.13 15.86 1.08
C ASN A 598 -9.43 16.47 -0.13
N PHE A 599 -8.36 17.22 0.08
CA PHE A 599 -7.60 17.79 -1.01
C PHE A 599 -6.10 17.60 -0.82
N THR A 600 -5.38 17.56 -1.93
CA THR A 600 -3.93 17.55 -1.99
C THR A 600 -3.50 18.39 -3.19
N TYR A 601 -2.51 19.25 -3.01
CA TYR A 601 -1.86 20.00 -4.08
C TYR A 601 -0.35 19.78 -3.99
N MET A 602 0.24 19.22 -5.02
CA MET A 602 1.68 18.96 -5.10
C MET A 602 2.39 20.19 -5.70
N GLN A 603 3.18 20.87 -4.90
CA GLN A 603 4.02 21.98 -5.38
C GLN A 603 5.22 21.42 -6.13
N LYS A 604 5.94 20.46 -5.51
CA LYS A 604 7.09 19.75 -6.07
C LYS A 604 7.03 18.27 -5.76
N SER A 605 7.48 17.43 -6.68
CA SER A 605 7.83 16.03 -6.50
C SER A 605 8.87 15.69 -7.57
N GLU A 606 10.13 16.09 -7.33
CA GLU A 606 11.17 16.16 -8.36
C GLU A 606 12.52 15.67 -7.81
N ASP A 607 13.30 15.00 -8.66
CA ASP A 607 14.70 14.70 -8.42
C ASP A 607 15.59 15.93 -8.68
N ALA A 608 16.92 15.74 -8.57
CA ALA A 608 17.90 16.81 -8.77
C ALA A 608 17.87 17.41 -10.20
N ASP A 609 17.41 16.63 -11.18
CA ASP A 609 17.34 17.03 -12.58
C ASP A 609 15.93 17.60 -12.94
N GLY A 610 15.02 17.75 -11.97
CA GLY A 610 13.66 18.26 -12.15
C GLY A 610 12.66 17.23 -12.70
N ASN A 611 13.01 15.95 -12.78
CA ASN A 611 12.13 14.89 -13.22
C ASN A 611 11.16 14.49 -12.11
N PRO A 612 9.89 14.18 -12.42
CA PRO A 612 8.94 13.67 -11.44
C PRO A 612 9.43 12.38 -10.77
N LEU A 613 9.32 12.31 -9.45
CA LEU A 613 9.64 11.09 -8.68
C LEU A 613 8.61 9.99 -8.89
N SER A 614 7.36 10.37 -9.09
CA SER A 614 6.21 9.48 -9.31
C SER A 614 5.24 10.08 -10.31
N LEU A 615 4.48 9.23 -10.99
CA LEU A 615 3.40 9.63 -11.90
C LEU A 615 2.13 9.90 -11.08
N ILE A 616 2.04 11.09 -10.53
CA ILE A 616 0.92 11.52 -9.70
C ILE A 616 0.29 12.81 -10.24
N PRO A 617 -1.02 13.02 -9.99
CA PRO A 617 -1.69 14.24 -10.37
C PRO A 617 -1.12 15.47 -9.65
N LYS A 618 -1.14 16.63 -10.30
CA LYS A 618 -0.74 17.92 -9.69
C LYS A 618 -1.60 18.26 -8.47
N TYR A 619 -2.87 17.87 -8.48
CA TYR A 619 -3.77 17.96 -7.34
C TYR A 619 -4.83 16.86 -7.40
N THR A 620 -5.38 16.53 -6.25
CA THR A 620 -6.51 15.61 -6.09
C THR A 620 -7.53 16.24 -5.14
N LEU A 621 -8.80 16.22 -5.53
CA LEU A 621 -9.95 16.61 -4.70
C LEU A 621 -10.88 15.42 -4.59
N ASN A 622 -11.16 14.96 -3.37
CA ASN A 622 -12.17 13.95 -3.08
C ASN A 622 -13.29 14.60 -2.29
N SER A 623 -14.51 14.55 -2.79
CA SER A 623 -15.69 15.13 -2.19
C SER A 623 -16.75 14.06 -1.98
N THR A 624 -17.38 14.06 -0.82
CA THR A 624 -18.46 13.12 -0.49
C THR A 624 -19.58 13.87 0.21
N LEU A 625 -20.76 13.81 -0.37
CA LEU A 625 -21.99 14.24 0.25
C LEU A 625 -22.69 13.01 0.82
N ASN A 626 -22.77 12.91 2.14
CA ASN A 626 -23.41 11.81 2.84
C ASN A 626 -24.77 12.26 3.38
N TRP A 627 -25.82 11.55 3.03
CA TRP A 627 -27.19 11.77 3.49
C TRP A 627 -27.65 10.54 4.31
N THR A 628 -28.03 10.78 5.55
CA THR A 628 -28.52 9.73 6.48
C THR A 628 -29.82 10.22 7.11
N PRO A 629 -30.95 10.12 6.40
CA PRO A 629 -32.24 10.67 6.84
C PRO A 629 -32.79 9.98 8.10
N ASN A 630 -32.47 8.70 8.29
CA ASN A 630 -32.89 7.89 9.42
C ASN A 630 -31.94 6.67 9.58
N GLU A 631 -32.21 5.79 10.53
CA GLU A 631 -31.41 4.59 10.82
C GLU A 631 -31.46 3.53 9.71
N LYS A 632 -32.50 3.56 8.84
CA LYS A 632 -32.68 2.58 7.78
C LYS A 632 -32.00 2.94 6.48
N TRP A 633 -31.87 4.23 6.15
CA TRP A 633 -31.38 4.69 4.87
C TRP A 633 -30.10 5.54 5.01
N ASP A 634 -29.18 5.29 4.16
CA ASP A 634 -28.06 6.21 3.88
C ASP A 634 -27.81 6.28 2.37
N ALA A 635 -27.32 7.42 1.91
CA ALA A 635 -26.88 7.61 0.53
C ALA A 635 -25.61 8.47 0.47
N ASN A 636 -24.80 8.22 -0.54
CA ASN A 636 -23.59 8.98 -0.79
C ASN A 636 -23.53 9.41 -2.26
N LEU A 637 -23.20 10.67 -2.48
CA LEU A 637 -22.73 11.18 -3.76
C LEU A 637 -21.23 11.46 -3.59
N THR A 638 -20.41 10.86 -4.44
CA THR A 638 -18.95 11.01 -4.42
C THR A 638 -18.46 11.68 -5.68
N PHE A 639 -17.43 12.50 -5.55
CA PHE A 639 -16.75 13.13 -6.65
C PHE A 639 -15.26 13.13 -6.38
N THR A 640 -14.47 12.62 -7.31
CA THR A 640 -13.00 12.71 -7.27
C THR A 640 -12.52 13.42 -8.51
N HIS A 641 -11.73 14.48 -8.34
CA HIS A 641 -11.10 15.20 -9.44
C HIS A 641 -9.58 15.09 -9.37
N TYR A 642 -9.00 14.60 -10.44
CA TYR A 642 -7.56 14.50 -10.62
C TYR A 642 -7.06 15.61 -11.54
N GLY A 643 -6.04 16.35 -11.09
CA GLY A 643 -5.33 17.33 -11.90
C GLY A 643 -4.48 16.67 -12.99
N ARG A 644 -3.84 17.48 -13.80
CA ARG A 644 -2.92 17.01 -14.84
C ARG A 644 -1.78 16.19 -14.22
N THR A 645 -1.38 15.11 -14.90
CA THR A 645 -0.20 14.31 -14.53
C THR A 645 0.88 14.52 -15.57
N LYS A 646 2.07 14.90 -15.12
CA LYS A 646 3.25 15.03 -15.98
C LYS A 646 3.89 13.65 -16.21
N PRO A 647 4.37 13.36 -17.41
CA PRO A 647 5.16 12.17 -17.68
C PRO A 647 6.50 12.24 -16.98
N ARG A 648 7.11 11.11 -16.77
CA ARG A 648 8.50 11.01 -16.32
C ARG A 648 9.39 11.11 -17.55
N GLY A 649 10.11 12.23 -17.71
CA GLY A 649 11.05 12.43 -18.79
C GLY A 649 12.39 11.75 -18.50
N VAL A 650 12.96 11.07 -19.47
CA VAL A 650 14.39 10.70 -19.50
C VAL A 650 14.87 10.99 -20.92
N VAL A 651 15.82 11.90 -21.07
CA VAL A 651 16.43 12.20 -22.36
C VAL A 651 17.59 11.22 -22.57
N ILE A 652 17.52 10.42 -23.63
CA ILE A 652 18.63 9.60 -24.10
C ILE A 652 19.22 10.25 -25.36
N VAL A 653 20.52 10.46 -25.39
CA VAL A 653 21.21 10.92 -26.60
C VAL A 653 21.68 9.69 -27.40
N ARG A 654 21.17 9.52 -28.62
CA ARG A 654 21.69 8.56 -29.59
C ARG A 654 22.38 9.32 -30.73
N HIS A 655 23.64 8.96 -31.01
CA HIS A 655 24.38 9.51 -32.14
C HIS A 655 24.29 11.04 -32.28
N GLU A 656 24.65 11.77 -31.22
CA GLU A 656 24.68 13.24 -31.17
C GLU A 656 23.31 13.94 -31.31
N ARG A 657 22.22 13.20 -31.40
CA ARG A 657 20.86 13.76 -31.36
C ARG A 657 20.20 13.39 -30.04
N PRO A 658 19.56 14.34 -29.37
CA PRO A 658 18.65 13.99 -28.27
C PRO A 658 17.57 13.08 -28.87
N ILE A 659 17.56 11.82 -28.47
CA ILE A 659 16.40 10.95 -28.69
C ILE A 659 15.73 10.90 -27.34
N GLU A 660 14.51 11.38 -27.28
CA GLU A 660 13.60 10.99 -26.22
C GLU A 660 13.65 9.47 -26.15
N ASP A 661 13.88 8.91 -24.97
CA ASP A 661 14.10 7.47 -24.73
C ASP A 661 12.91 6.57 -25.13
N GLY A 662 12.09 7.02 -26.04
CA GLY A 662 10.82 6.43 -26.43
C GLY A 662 9.74 6.66 -25.38
N LEU A 663 10.02 7.50 -24.38
CA LEU A 663 9.02 8.02 -23.46
C LEU A 663 8.43 9.28 -24.09
N ASP A 664 7.15 9.24 -24.29
CA ASP A 664 6.38 10.37 -24.81
C ASP A 664 6.26 11.44 -23.70
N SER A 665 6.39 12.70 -24.07
CA SER A 665 6.21 13.86 -23.19
C SER A 665 4.75 14.23 -22.95
N THR A 666 3.80 13.47 -23.50
CA THR A 666 2.37 13.77 -23.38
C THR A 666 1.88 13.69 -21.94
N GLN A 667 1.25 14.76 -21.48
CA GLN A 667 0.63 14.81 -20.16
C GLN A 667 -0.75 14.13 -20.20
N LEU A 668 -1.12 13.49 -19.11
CA LEU A 668 -2.51 13.10 -18.88
C LEU A 668 -3.29 14.34 -18.43
N GLY A 669 -4.36 14.67 -19.15
CA GLY A 669 -5.26 15.78 -18.81
C GLY A 669 -6.00 15.57 -17.50
N SER A 670 -6.54 16.62 -16.91
CA SER A 670 -7.39 16.52 -15.71
C SER A 670 -8.72 15.81 -16.03
N TYR A 671 -9.24 15.08 -15.06
CA TYR A 671 -10.52 14.39 -15.18
C TYR A 671 -11.23 14.23 -13.84
N GLY A 672 -12.55 14.03 -13.91
CA GLY A 672 -13.40 13.82 -12.72
C GLY A 672 -14.18 12.52 -12.82
N LEU A 673 -14.32 11.83 -11.67
CA LEU A 673 -15.09 10.62 -11.51
C LEU A 673 -16.20 10.85 -10.49
N TRP A 674 -17.43 10.53 -10.86
CA TRP A 674 -18.60 10.63 -9.98
C TRP A 674 -19.11 9.26 -9.60
N GLY A 675 -19.64 9.13 -8.41
CA GLY A 675 -20.28 7.89 -7.97
C GLY A 675 -21.46 8.19 -7.06
N ILE A 676 -22.46 7.31 -7.08
CA ILE A 676 -23.63 7.39 -6.22
C ILE A 676 -23.90 6.01 -5.62
N ASN A 677 -24.30 5.96 -4.36
CA ASN A 677 -24.78 4.72 -3.75
C ASN A 677 -25.79 4.99 -2.65
N ALA A 678 -26.59 3.99 -2.36
CA ALA A 678 -27.54 3.99 -1.25
C ALA A 678 -27.49 2.65 -0.50
N GLY A 679 -27.60 2.73 0.80
CA GLY A 679 -27.71 1.59 1.70
C GLY A 679 -29.08 1.55 2.37
N TYR A 680 -29.59 0.33 2.58
CA TYR A 680 -30.83 0.07 3.27
C TYR A 680 -30.65 -1.02 4.34
N ASN A 681 -30.93 -0.67 5.59
CA ASN A 681 -31.00 -1.61 6.69
C ASN A 681 -32.42 -2.16 6.77
N TRP A 682 -32.62 -3.37 6.21
CA TRP A 682 -33.92 -4.06 6.29
C TRP A 682 -34.31 -4.28 7.76
N ASN A 683 -33.34 -4.71 8.55
CA ASN A 683 -33.41 -4.82 10.00
C ASN A 683 -31.98 -4.71 10.58
N SER A 684 -31.80 -4.96 11.88
CA SER A 684 -30.49 -4.95 12.55
C SER A 684 -29.49 -5.98 12.01
N ARG A 685 -29.95 -6.98 11.28
CA ARG A 685 -29.14 -8.10 10.78
C ARG A 685 -28.87 -8.05 9.28
N VAL A 686 -29.71 -7.40 8.49
CA VAL A 686 -29.63 -7.43 7.02
C VAL A 686 -29.46 -6.03 6.48
N ASN A 687 -28.34 -5.80 5.80
CA ASN A 687 -28.04 -4.58 5.07
C ASN A 687 -27.87 -4.88 3.58
N VAL A 688 -28.48 -4.06 2.74
CA VAL A 688 -28.36 -4.09 1.29
C VAL A 688 -27.80 -2.75 0.83
N ARG A 689 -26.83 -2.77 -0.06
CA ARG A 689 -26.30 -1.55 -0.68
C ARG A 689 -26.23 -1.72 -2.19
N LEU A 690 -26.64 -0.67 -2.90
CA LEU A 690 -26.53 -0.59 -4.36
C LEU A 690 -25.82 0.71 -4.74
N GLY A 691 -25.07 0.68 -5.82
CA GLY A 691 -24.36 1.88 -6.27
C GLY A 691 -23.90 1.81 -7.72
N ILE A 692 -23.50 2.99 -8.19
CA ILE A 692 -22.92 3.19 -9.52
C ILE A 692 -21.60 3.92 -9.32
N SER A 693 -20.50 3.32 -9.73
CA SER A 693 -19.21 3.98 -9.84
C SER A 693 -19.05 4.61 -11.22
N ASN A 694 -18.27 5.68 -11.29
CA ASN A 694 -18.05 6.42 -12.53
C ASN A 694 -19.34 6.72 -13.31
N LEU A 695 -20.26 7.42 -12.65
CA LEU A 695 -21.64 7.68 -13.11
C LEU A 695 -21.73 8.25 -14.54
N PHE A 696 -20.75 9.05 -14.98
CA PHE A 696 -20.71 9.67 -16.30
C PHE A 696 -19.85 8.90 -17.31
N ASP A 697 -19.44 7.68 -16.99
CA ASP A 697 -18.71 6.77 -17.88
C ASP A 697 -17.40 7.37 -18.45
N LYS A 698 -16.66 8.08 -17.61
CA LYS A 698 -15.37 8.63 -18.00
C LYS A 698 -14.31 7.55 -18.06
N GLN A 699 -14.06 6.99 -19.22
CA GLN A 699 -13.02 6.00 -19.44
C GLN A 699 -11.68 6.67 -19.76
N ILE A 700 -10.59 6.07 -19.25
CA ILE A 700 -9.22 6.41 -19.63
C ILE A 700 -8.56 5.13 -20.07
N TYR A 701 -8.20 5.08 -21.35
CA TYR A 701 -7.49 3.97 -21.97
C TYR A 701 -6.00 4.27 -21.94
N ARG A 702 -5.18 3.35 -21.43
CA ARG A 702 -3.74 3.53 -21.43
C ARG A 702 -3.15 3.40 -22.82
N SER A 703 -2.28 4.33 -23.17
CA SER A 703 -1.54 4.32 -24.43
C SER A 703 -0.13 3.79 -24.27
N GLY A 704 0.39 3.70 -23.05
CA GLY A 704 1.79 3.45 -22.78
C GLY A 704 2.71 4.59 -23.20
N ARG A 705 2.12 5.77 -23.48
CA ARG A 705 2.83 7.00 -23.82
C ARG A 705 2.65 8.05 -22.74
N GLY A 706 3.69 8.81 -22.49
CA GLY A 706 3.68 9.91 -21.57
C GLY A 706 3.21 9.49 -20.17
N ALA A 707 2.28 10.25 -19.61
CA ALA A 707 1.69 9.98 -18.30
C ALA A 707 0.47 9.05 -18.37
N ASN A 708 0.00 8.66 -19.55
CA ASN A 708 -1.18 7.81 -19.72
C ASN A 708 -0.81 6.32 -19.69
N VAL A 709 -0.45 5.83 -18.52
CA VAL A 709 0.11 4.48 -18.30
C VAL A 709 -0.84 3.52 -17.60
N TYR A 710 -2.04 3.96 -17.22
CA TYR A 710 -3.05 3.18 -16.53
C TYR A 710 -4.43 3.33 -17.14
N ASN A 711 -5.24 2.27 -17.08
CA ASN A 711 -6.67 2.37 -17.33
C ASN A 711 -7.40 2.92 -16.09
N GLU A 712 -8.39 3.77 -16.30
CA GLU A 712 -9.49 4.00 -15.35
C GLU A 712 -10.75 3.41 -15.97
N HIS A 713 -11.41 2.51 -15.21
CA HIS A 713 -12.60 1.81 -15.66
C HIS A 713 -13.78 2.75 -15.89
N GLY A 714 -14.64 2.37 -16.80
CA GLY A 714 -15.89 3.02 -17.09
C GLY A 714 -16.95 2.88 -15.99
N ARG A 715 -18.20 3.13 -16.36
CA ARG A 715 -19.33 2.98 -15.44
C ARG A 715 -19.51 1.53 -15.03
N ALA A 716 -19.68 1.30 -13.70
CA ALA A 716 -20.01 -0.01 -13.19
C ALA A 716 -21.11 0.06 -12.14
N PHE A 717 -21.97 -0.97 -12.11
CA PHE A 717 -23.04 -1.17 -11.15
C PHE A 717 -22.57 -2.15 -10.10
N TYR A 718 -22.72 -1.81 -8.83
CA TYR A 718 -22.33 -2.71 -7.76
C TYR A 718 -23.41 -2.89 -6.73
N GLY A 719 -23.38 -4.03 -6.08
CA GLY A 719 -24.29 -4.37 -5.00
C GLY A 719 -23.62 -5.19 -3.92
N SER A 720 -24.07 -5.02 -2.69
CA SER A 720 -23.69 -5.87 -1.56
C SER A 720 -24.89 -6.24 -0.71
N LEU A 721 -24.85 -7.47 -0.22
CA LEU A 721 -25.77 -8.01 0.78
C LEU A 721 -24.94 -8.47 1.97
N LYS A 722 -25.20 -7.91 3.15
CA LYS A 722 -24.59 -8.31 4.41
C LYS A 722 -25.66 -8.86 5.33
N VAL A 723 -25.43 -10.07 5.84
CA VAL A 723 -26.26 -10.71 6.85
C VAL A 723 -25.42 -10.91 8.10
N SER A 724 -25.90 -10.37 9.23
CA SER A 724 -25.24 -10.44 10.56
C SER A 724 -26.10 -11.27 11.52
N PHE A 725 -25.47 -11.93 12.47
CA PHE A 725 -26.14 -12.76 13.49
C PHE A 725 -25.38 -12.74 14.80
#